data_73f35f7857da0e7f9f04de61dfe02eaf
#
_entry.id   73f35f7857da0e7f9f04de61dfe02eaf
#
_cell.length_a   1.000
_cell.length_b   1.000
_cell.length_c   1.000
_cell.angle_alpha   90.00
_cell.angle_beta   90.00
_cell.angle_gamma   90.00
#
_symmetry.space_group_name_H-M   'P 1'
#
loop_
_entity.id
_entity.type
_entity.pdbx_description
1 polymer ?
#
loop_
_entity_poly.entity_id
_entity_poly.type
_entity_poly.pdbx_seq_one_letter_code
_entity_poly.pdbx_strand_id
1 'polypeptide(L)'
;PAAWEKVVDELLASPHYGERWGRHWMDVWRYSDWDGYGAEVRESKPHIWRWRDWIIESLNEDKSYDQMITEMLAADEIAPSDVQALRATGFLVRNWYVFNRNTWIDNTIEHTGKAFMGVTLNCARCHDHMYDPISQIEYYQLRAFFEPHEIRTDRLPGQSDITKDGLVRVFDAKADAATFLFVRGDEKNPLKEKPLSPRVPAVFGAAELKIQPVDLPPTAYYPGLQSFVTAETLKSAEEELQTSVAALAAAQQVVADAQSRLSDFQPVVADGVTAADGVTAAVGLTAADGVTVTAVQADEIRTPEAEAVAVPNQAELTKAVQSAESAVVLMEKKMKVASARLDFSRARVAADQANFAQPPAADAKDLSVAAGKAEQGLNILQEELKLLTAEQTLTTARSALPMDGSTADASKAKAVTEAEAAVATAKAAVETAMKAAAEPVETYTRLTDVYPSTSTGRRSALAHWIASRENPLTARVAINHIWLRHFHQPLVPTVFDFGSNGTPPLHPELLDWLACELMDRDWKMKPLHRLIVTSEAYRRESSPSPESRASAARNVSRDPENRQFWKQSSRRMEAELVRDAMLHIAGQLDTTMFGPDLDPSTGMTVGRRSVYFRTSKEKRMTFLATFDSPNPVECYQRAESITPQQSLAMSNSSLTLAQSRIVAGQLRARLSTENVKDADNQFVTLAFREILNREPGAAELQECVDFLQQQSQRFAAKEDLTAFTGGTENSVKPSEDATQRAQENLIHVLFNHNDFITIR
;
A
#
# COMPACT_ATOMS: atom_id res chain seq x y z
N PRO A 1 27.04 -30.49 -13.66
CA PRO A 1 26.41 -30.33 -12.34
C PRO A 1 26.81 -29.01 -11.65
N ALA A 2 28.11 -28.72 -11.51
CA ALA A 2 28.59 -27.54 -10.78
C ALA A 2 28.06 -26.17 -11.32
N ALA A 3 27.96 -26.02 -12.65
CA ALA A 3 27.43 -24.78 -13.23
C ALA A 3 25.93 -24.60 -12.94
N TRP A 4 25.17 -25.69 -12.95
CA TRP A 4 23.74 -25.64 -12.59
C TRP A 4 23.53 -25.25 -11.12
N GLU A 5 24.25 -25.92 -10.22
CA GLU A 5 24.18 -25.67 -8.78
C GLU A 5 24.57 -24.20 -8.45
N LYS A 6 25.60 -23.67 -9.13
CA LYS A 6 26.00 -22.28 -8.97
C LYS A 6 24.87 -21.31 -9.34
N VAL A 7 24.21 -21.52 -10.47
CA VAL A 7 23.05 -20.67 -10.88
C VAL A 7 21.91 -20.79 -9.87
N VAL A 8 21.63 -21.99 -9.37
CA VAL A 8 20.61 -22.19 -8.32
C VAL A 8 20.96 -21.40 -7.06
N ASP A 9 22.21 -21.49 -6.62
CA ASP A 9 22.67 -20.78 -5.42
C ASP A 9 22.63 -19.26 -5.61
N GLU A 10 22.99 -18.73 -6.79
CA GLU A 10 22.87 -17.33 -7.15
C GLU A 10 21.40 -16.85 -7.15
N LEU A 11 20.47 -17.63 -7.70
CA LEU A 11 19.05 -17.30 -7.70
C LEU A 11 18.43 -17.34 -6.31
N LEU A 12 18.81 -18.29 -5.45
CA LEU A 12 18.35 -18.37 -4.07
C LEU A 12 18.91 -17.24 -3.19
N ALA A 13 20.08 -16.71 -3.53
CA ALA A 13 20.69 -15.55 -2.86
C ALA A 13 20.18 -14.21 -3.39
N SER A 14 19.49 -14.19 -4.53
CA SER A 14 18.98 -12.96 -5.13
C SER A 14 17.95 -12.28 -4.23
N PRO A 15 17.99 -10.94 -4.10
CA PRO A 15 16.94 -10.21 -3.37
C PRO A 15 15.55 -10.34 -4.04
N HIS A 16 15.51 -10.69 -5.32
CA HIS A 16 14.27 -10.90 -6.07
C HIS A 16 13.65 -12.30 -5.86
N TYR A 17 14.34 -13.20 -5.13
CA TYR A 17 13.77 -14.48 -4.73
C TYR A 17 12.46 -14.31 -3.94
N GLY A 18 12.48 -13.39 -2.96
CA GLY A 18 11.29 -13.10 -2.16
C GLY A 18 10.12 -12.53 -2.97
N GLU A 19 10.38 -11.71 -3.99
CA GLU A 19 9.31 -11.22 -4.89
C GLU A 19 8.70 -12.35 -5.71
N ARG A 20 9.55 -13.24 -6.23
CA ARG A 20 9.10 -14.40 -7.05
C ARG A 20 8.30 -15.39 -6.22
N TRP A 21 8.87 -15.87 -5.11
CA TRP A 21 8.21 -16.84 -4.23
C TRP A 21 7.14 -16.22 -3.37
N GLY A 22 7.30 -14.95 -3.01
CA GLY A 22 6.27 -14.17 -2.33
C GLY A 22 4.97 -14.13 -3.13
N ARG A 23 5.04 -13.92 -4.46
CA ARG A 23 3.83 -13.96 -5.29
C ARG A 23 3.11 -15.33 -5.20
N HIS A 24 3.85 -16.44 -5.18
CA HIS A 24 3.26 -17.75 -5.02
C HIS A 24 2.60 -17.95 -3.64
N TRP A 25 3.27 -17.54 -2.56
CA TRP A 25 2.73 -17.64 -1.22
C TRP A 25 1.56 -16.68 -0.99
N MET A 26 1.56 -15.52 -1.62
CA MET A 26 0.41 -14.61 -1.62
C MET A 26 -0.85 -15.25 -2.23
N ASP A 27 -0.71 -16.13 -3.23
CA ASP A 27 -1.85 -16.90 -3.75
C ASP A 27 -2.38 -17.87 -2.69
N VAL A 28 -1.49 -18.62 -2.01
CA VAL A 28 -1.86 -19.58 -0.97
C VAL A 28 -2.49 -18.90 0.24
N TRP A 29 -1.91 -17.78 0.68
CA TRP A 29 -2.42 -17.01 1.82
C TRP A 29 -3.48 -16.00 1.43
N ARG A 30 -3.85 -15.96 0.16
CA ARG A 30 -4.92 -15.13 -0.39
C ARG A 30 -4.73 -13.66 -0.07
N TYR A 31 -3.55 -13.15 -0.41
CA TYR A 31 -3.23 -11.74 -0.26
C TYR A 31 -4.23 -10.87 -1.03
N SER A 32 -4.74 -9.86 -0.35
CA SER A 32 -5.55 -8.78 -0.93
C SER A 32 -5.19 -7.47 -0.25
N ASP A 33 -5.03 -6.40 -1.01
CA ASP A 33 -4.77 -5.07 -0.46
C ASP A 33 -6.00 -4.49 0.25
N TRP A 34 -7.19 -4.88 -0.18
CA TRP A 34 -8.44 -4.67 0.55
C TRP A 34 -9.50 -5.67 0.10
N ASP A 35 -10.53 -5.82 0.92
CA ASP A 35 -11.74 -6.54 0.55
C ASP A 35 -12.93 -5.57 0.52
N GLY A 36 -13.71 -5.58 -0.57
CA GLY A 36 -14.86 -4.70 -0.76
C GLY A 36 -14.70 -3.68 -1.87
N TYR A 37 -15.56 -2.67 -1.90
CA TYR A 37 -15.65 -1.67 -2.99
C TYR A 37 -14.69 -0.49 -2.82
N GLY A 38 -13.68 -0.60 -1.96
CA GLY A 38 -12.75 0.47 -1.64
C GLY A 38 -13.23 1.37 -0.50
N ALA A 39 -12.36 2.29 -0.06
CA ALA A 39 -12.60 3.15 1.09
C ALA A 39 -13.79 4.11 0.91
N GLU A 40 -14.15 4.42 -0.34
CA GLU A 40 -15.23 5.38 -0.66
C GLU A 40 -16.62 4.80 -0.39
N VAL A 41 -16.79 3.49 -0.54
CA VAL A 41 -18.08 2.80 -0.42
C VAL A 41 -18.13 1.89 0.81
N ARG A 42 -17.02 1.26 1.14
CA ARG A 42 -16.85 0.40 2.31
C ARG A 42 -15.55 0.77 2.98
N GLU A 43 -15.59 0.93 4.27
CA GLU A 43 -14.39 1.20 5.05
C GLU A 43 -13.40 0.05 4.87
N SER A 44 -12.36 0.29 4.07
CA SER A 44 -11.24 -0.61 3.87
C SER A 44 -10.13 -0.27 4.87
N LYS A 45 -9.30 -1.25 5.21
CA LYS A 45 -8.09 -0.95 5.98
C LYS A 45 -6.92 -0.74 5.03
N PRO A 46 -6.41 0.48 4.92
CA PRO A 46 -5.22 0.78 4.11
C PRO A 46 -3.98 0.12 4.70
N HIS A 47 -2.89 0.13 3.93
CA HIS A 47 -1.56 -0.29 4.39
C HIS A 47 -1.37 -1.80 4.56
N ILE A 48 -2.25 -2.67 4.05
CA ILE A 48 -2.03 -4.13 4.02
C ILE A 48 -0.80 -4.49 3.18
N TRP A 49 -0.39 -3.65 2.23
CA TRP A 49 0.83 -3.81 1.46
C TRP A 49 2.09 -4.04 2.33
N ARG A 50 2.08 -3.62 3.60
CA ARG A 50 3.16 -3.90 4.56
C ARG A 50 3.28 -5.39 4.86
N TRP A 51 2.18 -6.15 4.79
CA TRP A 51 2.23 -7.61 4.89
C TRP A 51 2.85 -8.24 3.64
N ARG A 52 2.59 -7.72 2.43
CA ARG A 52 3.30 -8.15 1.20
C ARG A 52 4.81 -7.95 1.36
N ASP A 53 5.22 -6.79 1.83
CA ASP A 53 6.64 -6.48 2.01
C ASP A 53 7.26 -7.41 3.06
N TRP A 54 6.57 -7.67 4.17
CA TRP A 54 6.99 -8.65 5.17
C TRP A 54 7.14 -10.06 4.58
N ILE A 55 6.23 -10.51 3.70
CA ILE A 55 6.32 -11.80 3.02
C ILE A 55 7.63 -11.86 2.20
N ILE A 56 7.90 -10.83 1.41
CA ILE A 56 9.08 -10.76 0.54
C ILE A 56 10.37 -10.77 1.37
N GLU A 57 10.43 -9.95 2.41
CA GLU A 57 11.57 -9.89 3.34
C GLU A 57 11.80 -11.22 4.05
N SER A 58 10.76 -11.80 4.64
CA SER A 58 10.83 -13.08 5.36
C SER A 58 11.37 -14.21 4.47
N LEU A 59 10.94 -14.27 3.21
CA LEU A 59 11.44 -15.26 2.26
C LEU A 59 12.90 -14.99 1.85
N ASN A 60 13.29 -13.73 1.68
CA ASN A 60 14.69 -13.37 1.37
C ASN A 60 15.64 -13.74 2.52
N GLU A 61 15.20 -13.55 3.75
CA GLU A 61 15.94 -13.91 4.97
C GLU A 61 15.88 -15.41 5.27
N ASP A 62 15.13 -16.19 4.47
CA ASP A 62 14.84 -17.59 4.74
C ASP A 62 14.27 -17.82 6.15
N LYS A 63 13.36 -16.92 6.58
CA LYS A 63 12.61 -17.08 7.85
C LYS A 63 11.90 -18.42 7.81
N SER A 64 11.95 -19.17 8.90
CA SER A 64 11.35 -20.48 8.95
C SER A 64 9.81 -20.43 8.79
N TYR A 65 9.26 -21.42 8.09
CA TYR A 65 7.82 -21.41 7.76
C TYR A 65 6.93 -21.52 8.99
N ASP A 66 7.34 -22.25 10.00
CA ASP A 66 6.66 -22.34 11.31
C ASP A 66 6.61 -20.96 12.01
N GLN A 67 7.72 -20.21 11.99
CA GLN A 67 7.75 -18.84 12.48
C GLN A 67 6.85 -17.92 11.65
N MET A 68 6.85 -18.05 10.33
CA MET A 68 5.95 -17.26 9.48
C MET A 68 4.48 -17.52 9.81
N ILE A 69 4.09 -18.77 10.07
CA ILE A 69 2.72 -19.13 10.50
C ILE A 69 2.39 -18.48 11.85
N THR A 70 3.30 -18.61 12.82
CA THR A 70 3.04 -18.09 14.17
C THR A 70 2.94 -16.56 14.17
N GLU A 71 3.77 -15.86 13.41
CA GLU A 71 3.68 -14.41 13.25
C GLU A 71 2.40 -13.98 12.53
N MET A 72 1.98 -14.68 11.46
CA MET A 72 0.74 -14.36 10.74
C MET A 72 -0.52 -14.51 11.58
N LEU A 73 -0.54 -15.46 12.50
CA LEU A 73 -1.72 -15.74 13.34
C LEU A 73 -1.70 -15.03 14.69
N ALA A 74 -0.52 -14.73 15.23
CA ALA A 74 -0.42 -14.31 16.62
C ALA A 74 0.79 -13.40 16.95
N ALA A 75 1.36 -12.65 16.00
CA ALA A 75 2.51 -11.77 16.31
C ALA A 75 2.23 -10.78 17.43
N ASP A 76 1.00 -10.31 17.56
CA ASP A 76 0.58 -9.40 18.62
C ASP A 76 0.54 -10.04 20.02
N GLU A 77 0.53 -11.38 20.09
CA GLU A 77 0.63 -12.15 21.34
C GLU A 77 2.07 -12.58 21.64
N ILE A 78 2.85 -12.97 20.60
CA ILE A 78 4.20 -13.55 20.78
C ILE A 78 5.32 -12.53 20.67
N ALA A 79 5.14 -11.46 19.90
CA ALA A 79 6.12 -10.41 19.67
C ALA A 79 5.45 -9.01 19.66
N PRO A 80 4.73 -8.62 20.72
CA PRO A 80 3.81 -7.47 20.74
C PRO A 80 4.49 -6.12 20.53
N SER A 81 5.80 -6.02 20.69
CA SER A 81 6.60 -4.80 20.47
C SER A 81 7.41 -4.82 19.18
N ASP A 82 7.43 -5.93 18.45
CA ASP A 82 8.18 -6.06 17.21
C ASP A 82 7.33 -5.61 16.02
N VAL A 83 7.56 -4.38 15.56
CA VAL A 83 6.86 -3.78 14.40
C VAL A 83 7.02 -4.64 13.14
N GLN A 84 8.16 -5.33 12.97
CA GLN A 84 8.39 -6.17 11.81
C GLN A 84 7.50 -7.41 11.84
N ALA A 85 7.48 -8.12 12.98
CA ALA A 85 6.61 -9.27 13.16
C ALA A 85 5.12 -8.91 13.09
N LEU A 86 4.72 -7.76 13.64
CA LEU A 86 3.33 -7.31 13.66
C LEU A 86 2.74 -7.11 12.25
N ARG A 87 3.56 -6.79 11.22
CA ARG A 87 3.12 -6.71 9.81
C ARG A 87 2.53 -8.03 9.31
N ALA A 88 2.99 -9.15 9.85
CA ALA A 88 2.51 -10.48 9.49
C ALA A 88 1.01 -10.66 9.74
N THR A 89 0.45 -9.99 10.78
CA THR A 89 -0.97 -10.08 11.11
C THR A 89 -1.91 -9.54 10.03
N GLY A 90 -1.36 -8.92 8.98
CA GLY A 90 -2.07 -8.62 7.75
C GLY A 90 -2.81 -9.84 7.16
N PHE A 91 -2.33 -11.06 7.42
CA PHE A 91 -3.04 -12.30 7.11
C PHE A 91 -4.46 -12.34 7.69
N LEU A 92 -4.66 -11.91 8.92
CA LEU A 92 -5.97 -11.85 9.57
C LEU A 92 -6.76 -10.60 9.15
N VAL A 93 -6.08 -9.51 8.84
CA VAL A 93 -6.70 -8.23 8.46
C VAL A 93 -7.31 -8.25 7.05
N ARG A 94 -6.70 -8.97 6.08
CA ARG A 94 -7.01 -8.89 4.64
C ARG A 94 -8.49 -9.06 4.26
N ASN A 95 -9.25 -9.82 5.06
CA ASN A 95 -10.68 -10.09 4.82
C ASN A 95 -11.58 -9.28 5.76
N TRP A 96 -11.04 -8.30 6.47
CA TRP A 96 -11.86 -7.51 7.39
C TRP A 96 -13.04 -6.86 6.67
N TYR A 97 -14.22 -7.02 7.26
CA TYR A 97 -15.46 -6.58 6.67
C TYR A 97 -16.30 -5.83 7.71
N VAL A 98 -16.39 -4.50 7.55
CA VAL A 98 -17.02 -3.59 8.51
C VAL A 98 -18.49 -3.92 8.82
N PHE A 99 -19.22 -4.42 7.79
CA PHE A 99 -20.66 -4.64 7.92
C PHE A 99 -21.05 -5.95 8.60
N ASN A 100 -20.17 -6.95 8.62
CA ASN A 100 -20.46 -8.24 9.25
C ASN A 100 -19.18 -8.91 9.75
N ARG A 101 -18.98 -8.83 11.05
CA ARG A 101 -17.86 -9.46 11.75
C ARG A 101 -17.86 -10.99 11.59
N ASN A 102 -19.05 -11.62 11.53
CA ASN A 102 -19.12 -13.07 11.38
C ASN A 102 -18.59 -13.52 10.03
N THR A 103 -18.87 -12.79 8.96
CA THR A 103 -18.30 -13.06 7.64
C THR A 103 -16.76 -12.98 7.67
N TRP A 104 -16.19 -11.99 8.36
CA TRP A 104 -14.74 -11.88 8.53
C TRP A 104 -14.14 -13.07 9.26
N ILE A 105 -14.73 -13.49 10.40
CA ILE A 105 -14.25 -14.64 11.19
C ILE A 105 -14.40 -15.94 10.38
N ASP A 106 -15.53 -16.16 9.71
CA ASP A 106 -15.79 -17.35 8.90
C ASP A 106 -14.73 -17.46 7.77
N ASN A 107 -14.41 -16.35 7.10
CA ASN A 107 -13.34 -16.31 6.11
C ASN A 107 -11.96 -16.59 6.75
N THR A 108 -11.70 -16.06 7.93
CA THR A 108 -10.44 -16.31 8.66
C THR A 108 -10.25 -17.78 8.97
N ILE A 109 -11.29 -18.46 9.43
CA ILE A 109 -11.27 -19.91 9.70
C ILE A 109 -11.02 -20.70 8.43
N GLU A 110 -11.79 -20.42 7.38
CA GLU A 110 -11.69 -21.10 6.09
C GLU A 110 -10.28 -20.98 5.49
N HIS A 111 -9.72 -19.75 5.52
CA HIS A 111 -8.41 -19.52 4.94
C HIS A 111 -7.27 -20.07 5.78
N THR A 112 -7.42 -20.07 7.10
CA THR A 112 -6.47 -20.74 8.01
C THR A 112 -6.46 -22.25 7.75
N GLY A 113 -7.64 -22.86 7.63
CA GLY A 113 -7.78 -24.28 7.31
C GLY A 113 -7.15 -24.65 5.97
N LYS A 114 -7.53 -23.98 4.90
CA LYS A 114 -7.06 -24.26 3.54
C LYS A 114 -5.58 -23.94 3.34
N ALA A 115 -5.13 -22.78 3.81
CA ALA A 115 -3.77 -22.32 3.55
C ALA A 115 -2.69 -23.13 4.28
N PHE A 116 -2.96 -23.53 5.51
CA PHE A 116 -1.96 -24.20 6.35
C PHE A 116 -2.19 -25.71 6.50
N MET A 117 -3.44 -26.14 6.48
CA MET A 117 -3.79 -27.54 6.74
C MET A 117 -4.42 -28.25 5.54
N GLY A 118 -4.74 -27.52 4.45
CA GLY A 118 -5.42 -28.12 3.30
C GLY A 118 -6.79 -28.71 3.67
N VAL A 119 -7.56 -28.06 4.53
CA VAL A 119 -8.85 -28.56 5.01
C VAL A 119 -9.95 -27.56 4.72
N THR A 120 -11.08 -28.08 4.22
CA THR A 120 -12.30 -27.31 4.01
C THR A 120 -13.14 -27.32 5.28
N LEU A 121 -13.54 -26.17 5.78
CA LEU A 121 -14.22 -26.05 7.06
C LEU A 121 -15.64 -25.44 6.95
N ASN A 122 -15.93 -24.70 5.90
CA ASN A 122 -17.17 -23.92 5.79
C ASN A 122 -18.44 -24.76 5.80
N CYS A 123 -18.41 -26.03 5.36
CA CYS A 123 -19.55 -26.94 5.47
C CYS A 123 -19.97 -27.13 6.93
N ALA A 124 -19.01 -27.21 7.84
CA ALA A 124 -19.25 -27.43 9.26
C ALA A 124 -19.84 -26.21 9.98
N ARG A 125 -19.92 -25.05 9.34
CA ARG A 125 -20.60 -23.88 9.89
C ARG A 125 -22.10 -24.08 10.13
N CYS A 126 -22.77 -24.83 9.24
CA CYS A 126 -24.24 -24.97 9.27
C CYS A 126 -24.73 -26.35 9.75
N HIS A 127 -23.92 -27.38 9.56
CA HIS A 127 -24.20 -28.78 9.92
C HIS A 127 -22.86 -29.51 10.04
N ASP A 128 -22.83 -30.73 10.54
CA ASP A 128 -21.62 -31.55 10.53
C ASP A 128 -21.05 -31.67 9.10
N HIS A 129 -19.72 -31.64 8.96
CA HIS A 129 -19.07 -31.64 7.65
C HIS A 129 -19.50 -32.87 6.83
N MET A 130 -19.78 -32.67 5.52
CA MET A 130 -20.38 -33.70 4.68
C MET A 130 -19.45 -34.91 4.46
N TYR A 131 -18.15 -34.67 4.39
CA TYR A 131 -17.15 -35.69 4.03
C TYR A 131 -16.19 -36.00 5.17
N ASP A 132 -15.74 -34.98 5.89
CA ASP A 132 -14.75 -35.11 6.94
C ASP A 132 -15.43 -35.26 8.31
N PRO A 133 -14.82 -36.01 9.26
CA PRO A 133 -15.39 -36.19 10.60
C PRO A 133 -15.16 -34.96 11.48
N ILE A 134 -15.74 -33.84 11.04
CA ILE A 134 -15.70 -32.54 11.74
C ILE A 134 -17.15 -32.14 12.02
N SER A 135 -17.52 -32.08 13.29
CA SER A 135 -18.86 -31.66 13.70
C SER A 135 -19.04 -30.15 13.63
N GLN A 136 -20.29 -29.70 13.57
CA GLN A 136 -20.63 -28.27 13.68
C GLN A 136 -20.09 -27.66 14.99
N ILE A 137 -20.13 -28.40 16.09
CA ILE A 137 -19.59 -27.95 17.38
C ILE A 137 -18.08 -27.66 17.27
N GLU A 138 -17.31 -28.56 16.63
CA GLU A 138 -15.87 -28.39 16.45
C GLU A 138 -15.50 -27.18 15.57
N TYR A 139 -16.33 -26.87 14.56
CA TYR A 139 -16.18 -25.63 13.82
C TYR A 139 -16.27 -24.39 14.72
N TYR A 140 -17.28 -24.32 15.60
CA TYR A 140 -17.40 -23.20 16.53
C TYR A 140 -16.36 -23.22 17.65
N GLN A 141 -15.86 -24.38 18.04
CA GLN A 141 -14.71 -24.48 18.91
C GLN A 141 -13.43 -23.93 18.26
N LEU A 142 -13.22 -24.20 16.97
CA LEU A 142 -12.13 -23.59 16.20
C LEU A 142 -12.34 -22.07 16.03
N ARG A 143 -13.58 -21.65 15.79
CA ARG A 143 -13.95 -20.23 15.74
C ARG A 143 -13.56 -19.50 17.04
N ALA A 144 -13.68 -20.15 18.19
CA ALA A 144 -13.41 -19.55 19.48
C ALA A 144 -11.96 -19.06 19.68
N PHE A 145 -11.00 -19.53 18.88
CA PHE A 145 -9.64 -18.98 18.84
C PHE A 145 -9.61 -17.54 18.30
N PHE A 146 -10.51 -17.23 17.37
CA PHE A 146 -10.56 -15.95 16.69
C PHE A 146 -11.62 -14.98 17.25
N GLU A 147 -12.48 -15.43 18.18
CA GLU A 147 -13.57 -14.59 18.70
C GLU A 147 -13.11 -13.31 19.40
N PRO A 148 -11.97 -13.27 20.15
CA PRO A 148 -11.52 -12.05 20.84
C PRO A 148 -10.96 -10.97 19.93
N HIS A 149 -10.40 -11.32 18.73
CA HIS A 149 -9.59 -10.40 17.97
C HIS A 149 -10.40 -9.32 17.24
N GLU A 150 -9.77 -8.17 17.07
CA GLU A 150 -10.23 -7.01 16.34
C GLU A 150 -9.02 -6.38 15.65
N ILE A 151 -9.24 -5.36 14.82
CA ILE A 151 -8.16 -4.66 14.11
C ILE A 151 -8.00 -3.23 14.60
N ARG A 152 -6.78 -2.74 14.54
CA ARG A 152 -6.43 -1.33 14.75
C ARG A 152 -5.31 -0.92 13.81
N THR A 153 -5.12 0.40 13.67
CA THR A 153 -3.98 0.95 12.94
C THR A 153 -3.11 1.74 13.91
N ASP A 154 -1.85 1.33 14.07
CA ASP A 154 -0.88 2.02 14.90
C ASP A 154 -0.08 3.02 14.06
N ARG A 155 0.36 4.13 14.69
CA ARG A 155 1.26 5.10 14.06
C ARG A 155 2.62 4.48 13.77
N LEU A 156 3.28 5.01 12.75
CA LEU A 156 4.68 4.73 12.42
C LEU A 156 5.51 6.02 12.50
N PRO A 157 6.83 5.92 12.73
CA PRO A 157 7.70 7.10 12.76
C PRO A 157 7.59 7.95 11.50
N GLY A 158 7.55 9.27 11.66
CA GLY A 158 7.51 10.24 10.57
C GLY A 158 6.15 10.58 10.00
N GLN A 159 5.08 9.85 10.38
CA GLN A 159 3.70 10.16 9.96
C GLN A 159 2.72 10.05 11.14
N SER A 160 2.12 11.19 11.48
CA SER A 160 1.12 11.24 12.56
C SER A 160 -0.29 10.83 12.10
N ASP A 161 -0.58 10.96 10.82
CA ASP A 161 -1.88 10.64 10.21
C ASP A 161 -1.89 9.19 9.73
N ILE A 162 -2.54 8.33 10.51
CA ILE A 162 -2.66 6.89 10.24
C ILE A 162 -3.46 6.56 8.97
N THR A 163 -4.17 7.54 8.39
CA THR A 163 -4.88 7.34 7.12
C THR A 163 -3.92 7.46 5.92
N LYS A 164 -2.84 8.24 6.07
CA LYS A 164 -1.80 8.40 5.04
C LYS A 164 -0.77 7.29 5.11
N ASP A 165 -0.38 6.90 6.32
CA ASP A 165 0.52 5.78 6.57
C ASP A 165 0.34 5.25 7.99
N GLY A 166 0.43 3.92 8.17
CA GLY A 166 0.25 3.27 9.45
C GLY A 166 0.49 1.77 9.40
N LEU A 167 0.54 1.15 10.55
CA LEU A 167 0.61 -0.29 10.70
C LEU A 167 -0.77 -0.84 11.05
N VAL A 168 -1.48 -1.39 10.07
CA VAL A 168 -2.71 -2.12 10.35
C VAL A 168 -2.37 -3.50 10.92
N ARG A 169 -2.98 -3.85 12.06
CA ARG A 169 -2.71 -5.11 12.76
C ARG A 169 -3.89 -5.57 13.59
N VAL A 170 -3.85 -6.80 14.07
CA VAL A 170 -4.84 -7.36 15.01
C VAL A 170 -4.41 -7.15 16.47
N PHE A 171 -5.39 -7.28 17.37
CA PHE A 171 -5.23 -7.34 18.80
C PHE A 171 -6.47 -8.00 19.42
N ASP A 172 -6.39 -8.54 20.62
CA ASP A 172 -7.58 -9.03 21.33
C ASP A 172 -8.31 -7.87 22.00
N ALA A 173 -9.47 -7.53 21.45
CA ALA A 173 -10.31 -6.46 21.98
C ALA A 173 -11.17 -6.89 23.17
N LYS A 174 -11.53 -8.17 23.24
CA LYS A 174 -12.48 -8.73 24.22
C LYS A 174 -11.92 -10.03 24.80
N ALA A 175 -11.26 -9.93 25.94
CA ALA A 175 -10.67 -11.09 26.61
C ALA A 175 -11.73 -12.14 27.04
N ASP A 176 -12.93 -11.70 27.35
CA ASP A 176 -14.08 -12.51 27.79
C ASP A 176 -15.01 -12.94 26.65
N ALA A 177 -14.60 -12.76 25.39
CA ALA A 177 -15.45 -13.10 24.25
C ALA A 177 -15.87 -14.56 24.28
N ALA A 178 -17.19 -14.79 24.38
CA ALA A 178 -17.80 -16.10 24.36
C ALA A 178 -18.23 -16.45 22.94
N THR A 179 -17.96 -17.69 22.55
CA THR A 179 -18.40 -18.24 21.25
C THR A 179 -19.62 -19.13 21.46
N PHE A 180 -20.59 -19.00 20.60
CA PHE A 180 -21.81 -19.79 20.62
C PHE A 180 -22.03 -20.49 19.29
N LEU A 181 -22.63 -21.67 19.34
CA LEU A 181 -23.08 -22.36 18.12
C LEU A 181 -24.27 -21.60 17.52
N PHE A 182 -24.20 -21.31 16.23
CA PHE A 182 -25.33 -20.76 15.48
C PHE A 182 -26.18 -21.88 14.89
N VAL A 183 -27.45 -21.95 15.27
CA VAL A 183 -28.37 -22.98 14.78
C VAL A 183 -28.45 -22.91 13.24
N ARG A 184 -28.04 -23.99 12.57
CA ARG A 184 -27.95 -24.06 11.10
C ARG A 184 -27.12 -22.93 10.48
N GLY A 185 -26.12 -22.42 11.21
CA GLY A 185 -25.27 -21.32 10.75
C GLY A 185 -25.94 -19.94 10.78
N ASP A 186 -27.16 -19.81 11.33
CA ASP A 186 -27.86 -18.53 11.44
C ASP A 186 -27.32 -17.73 12.64
N GLU A 187 -26.58 -16.69 12.38
CA GLU A 187 -25.97 -15.79 13.38
C GLU A 187 -27.01 -15.08 14.29
N LYS A 188 -28.27 -15.02 13.84
CA LYS A 188 -29.38 -14.45 14.64
C LYS A 188 -29.92 -15.44 15.68
N ASN A 189 -29.57 -16.72 15.56
CA ASN A 189 -30.02 -17.80 16.42
C ASN A 189 -28.85 -18.51 17.15
N PRO A 190 -28.08 -17.79 18.01
CA PRO A 190 -27.00 -18.40 18.79
C PRO A 190 -27.55 -19.20 19.98
N LEU A 191 -26.99 -20.39 20.25
CA LEU A 191 -27.27 -21.18 21.44
C LEU A 191 -26.49 -20.61 22.64
N LYS A 192 -27.00 -19.55 23.26
CA LYS A 192 -26.33 -18.79 24.33
C LYS A 192 -26.18 -19.55 25.63
N GLU A 193 -26.94 -20.61 25.86
CA GLU A 193 -26.89 -21.42 27.09
C GLU A 193 -25.62 -22.27 27.22
N LYS A 194 -24.88 -22.49 26.12
CA LYS A 194 -23.70 -23.35 26.07
C LYS A 194 -22.56 -22.64 25.32
N PRO A 195 -21.80 -21.77 26.01
CA PRO A 195 -20.61 -21.20 25.41
C PRO A 195 -19.58 -22.30 25.08
N LEU A 196 -18.92 -22.18 23.95
CA LEU A 196 -17.92 -23.14 23.48
C LEU A 196 -16.51 -22.63 23.73
N SER A 197 -15.68 -23.49 24.30
CA SER A 197 -14.26 -23.21 24.51
C SER A 197 -13.43 -23.49 23.27
N PRO A 198 -12.31 -22.78 23.04
CA PRO A 198 -11.41 -23.04 21.93
C PRO A 198 -10.90 -24.49 21.95
N ARG A 199 -11.03 -25.19 20.82
CA ARG A 199 -10.52 -26.54 20.61
C ARG A 199 -10.29 -26.80 19.13
N VAL A 200 -9.29 -27.61 18.83
CA VAL A 200 -9.03 -28.12 17.49
C VAL A 200 -9.90 -29.36 17.25
N PRO A 201 -10.43 -29.58 16.03
CA PRO A 201 -11.20 -30.78 15.71
C PRO A 201 -10.45 -32.07 16.03
N ALA A 202 -11.16 -33.04 16.60
CA ALA A 202 -10.57 -34.28 17.12
C ALA A 202 -9.90 -35.12 16.03
N VAL A 203 -10.33 -35.02 14.78
CA VAL A 203 -9.75 -35.72 13.63
C VAL A 203 -8.25 -35.43 13.43
N PHE A 204 -7.77 -34.27 13.87
CA PHE A 204 -6.36 -33.91 13.76
C PHE A 204 -5.49 -34.47 14.89
N GLY A 205 -6.05 -35.26 15.81
CA GLY A 205 -5.31 -35.93 16.89
C GLY A 205 -4.67 -34.98 17.90
N ALA A 206 -5.07 -33.71 17.90
CA ALA A 206 -4.49 -32.73 18.81
C ALA A 206 -4.86 -33.03 20.27
N ALA A 207 -3.86 -33.01 21.15
CA ALA A 207 -4.07 -32.90 22.58
C ALA A 207 -4.78 -31.58 22.92
N GLU A 208 -5.33 -31.49 24.13
CA GLU A 208 -5.89 -30.23 24.62
C GLU A 208 -4.82 -29.13 24.61
N LEU A 209 -5.06 -28.05 23.89
CA LEU A 209 -4.10 -26.95 23.75
C LEU A 209 -4.02 -26.18 25.07
N LYS A 210 -2.80 -25.90 25.54
CA LYS A 210 -2.58 -25.04 26.69
C LYS A 210 -2.70 -23.58 26.27
N ILE A 211 -3.87 -23.01 26.54
CA ILE A 211 -4.13 -21.58 26.30
C ILE A 211 -3.78 -20.80 27.56
N GLN A 212 -2.87 -19.85 27.47
CA GLN A 212 -2.46 -19.02 28.59
C GLN A 212 -2.58 -17.54 28.18
N PRO A 213 -3.27 -16.72 28.98
CA PRO A 213 -3.28 -15.28 28.77
C PRO A 213 -1.86 -14.71 28.72
N VAL A 214 -1.66 -13.71 27.90
CA VAL A 214 -0.37 -13.05 27.68
C VAL A 214 -0.46 -11.63 28.20
N ASP A 215 0.35 -11.29 29.19
CA ASP A 215 0.50 -9.92 29.66
C ASP A 215 1.32 -9.13 28.64
N LEU A 216 0.75 -8.04 28.15
CA LEU A 216 1.36 -7.21 27.12
C LEU A 216 2.22 -6.10 27.76
N PRO A 217 3.36 -5.73 27.17
CA PRO A 217 4.13 -4.59 27.63
C PRO A 217 3.35 -3.29 27.40
N PRO A 218 3.53 -2.25 28.24
CA PRO A 218 2.79 -0.99 28.16
C PRO A 218 2.78 -0.36 26.77
N THR A 219 3.89 -0.40 26.05
CA THR A 219 4.00 0.15 24.68
C THR A 219 3.15 -0.61 23.65
N ALA A 220 2.76 -1.84 23.92
CA ALA A 220 1.93 -2.64 23.03
C ALA A 220 0.42 -2.35 23.20
N TYR A 221 -0.03 -2.11 24.42
CA TYR A 221 -1.44 -1.81 24.70
C TYR A 221 -1.74 -0.32 24.83
N TYR A 222 -0.72 0.51 25.01
CA TYR A 222 -0.83 1.96 24.95
C TYR A 222 0.24 2.53 24.00
N PRO A 223 -0.05 2.64 22.69
CA PRO A 223 0.90 3.12 21.68
C PRO A 223 1.42 4.55 21.93
N GLY A 224 0.71 5.35 22.74
CA GLY A 224 1.15 6.69 23.18
C GLY A 224 2.50 6.70 23.90
N LEU A 225 2.94 5.57 24.47
CA LEU A 225 4.25 5.45 25.11
C LEU A 225 5.41 5.16 24.16
N GLN A 226 5.15 4.88 22.89
CA GLN A 226 6.22 4.69 21.91
C GLN A 226 7.10 5.96 21.86
N SER A 227 8.40 5.78 21.93
CA SER A 227 9.36 6.89 22.04
C SER A 227 9.24 7.92 20.90
N PHE A 228 8.99 7.44 19.68
CA PHE A 228 8.77 8.32 18.55
C PHE A 228 7.45 9.11 18.66
N VAL A 229 6.36 8.52 19.22
CA VAL A 229 5.07 9.21 19.38
C VAL A 229 5.22 10.37 20.36
N THR A 230 5.88 10.16 21.49
CA THR A 230 6.14 11.20 22.48
C THR A 230 7.08 12.27 21.92
N ALA A 231 8.17 11.88 21.26
CA ALA A 231 9.12 12.79 20.67
C ALA A 231 8.51 13.67 19.56
N GLU A 232 7.77 13.08 18.64
CA GLU A 232 7.08 13.81 17.56
C GLU A 232 5.99 14.75 18.09
N THR A 233 5.26 14.34 19.14
CA THR A 233 4.25 15.19 19.78
C THR A 233 4.89 16.44 20.39
N LEU A 234 5.99 16.28 21.12
CA LEU A 234 6.71 17.41 21.72
C LEU A 234 7.34 18.30 20.64
N LYS A 235 8.00 17.68 19.65
CA LYS A 235 8.62 18.40 18.55
C LYS A 235 7.58 19.24 17.77
N SER A 236 6.44 18.67 17.44
CA SER A 236 5.37 19.39 16.74
C SER A 236 4.86 20.60 17.54
N ALA A 237 4.71 20.45 18.86
CA ALA A 237 4.28 21.56 19.71
C ALA A 237 5.38 22.63 19.86
N GLU A 238 6.66 22.25 19.87
CA GLU A 238 7.80 23.19 19.88
C GLU A 238 7.90 23.95 18.56
N GLU A 239 7.74 23.30 17.43
CA GLU A 239 7.72 23.92 16.09
C GLU A 239 6.56 24.89 15.93
N GLU A 240 5.37 24.54 16.46
CA GLU A 240 4.21 25.44 16.46
C GLU A 240 4.48 26.71 17.29
N LEU A 241 5.11 26.56 18.46
CA LEU A 241 5.50 27.70 19.29
C LEU A 241 6.54 28.58 18.58
N GLN A 242 7.59 27.99 17.99
CA GLN A 242 8.59 28.74 17.24
C GLN A 242 7.99 29.50 16.07
N THR A 243 7.10 28.86 15.31
CA THR A 243 6.36 29.50 14.21
C THR A 243 5.51 30.67 14.70
N SER A 244 4.83 30.50 15.85
CA SER A 244 4.00 31.55 16.44
C SER A 244 4.83 32.75 16.97
N VAL A 245 6.01 32.47 17.52
CA VAL A 245 6.96 33.53 17.96
C VAL A 245 7.48 34.31 16.76
N ALA A 246 7.87 33.64 15.68
CA ALA A 246 8.32 34.29 14.45
C ALA A 246 7.21 35.13 13.81
N ALA A 247 5.98 34.62 13.78
CA ALA A 247 4.82 35.37 13.27
C ALA A 247 4.50 36.63 14.11
N LEU A 248 4.66 36.54 15.43
CA LEU A 248 4.49 37.70 16.32
C LEU A 248 5.57 38.76 16.03
N ALA A 249 6.82 38.38 15.92
CA ALA A 249 7.92 39.30 15.59
C ALA A 249 7.70 39.99 14.24
N ALA A 250 7.27 39.25 13.22
CA ALA A 250 6.92 39.84 11.92
C ALA A 250 5.74 40.81 12.00
N ALA A 251 4.69 40.48 12.76
CA ALA A 251 3.56 41.39 12.96
C ALA A 251 3.98 42.70 13.70
N GLN A 252 4.86 42.59 14.69
CA GLN A 252 5.42 43.75 15.39
C GLN A 252 6.25 44.66 14.46
N GLN A 253 7.01 44.07 13.52
CA GLN A 253 7.72 44.86 12.52
C GLN A 253 6.74 45.62 11.59
N VAL A 254 5.65 44.96 11.16
CA VAL A 254 4.61 45.62 10.35
C VAL A 254 3.98 46.83 11.07
N VAL A 255 3.77 46.74 12.39
CA VAL A 255 3.30 47.88 13.19
C VAL A 255 4.32 49.01 13.17
N ALA A 256 5.61 48.70 13.42
CA ALA A 256 6.68 49.70 13.41
C ALA A 256 6.78 50.42 12.05
N ASP A 257 6.71 49.67 10.96
CA ASP A 257 6.74 50.22 9.60
C ASP A 257 5.51 51.09 9.30
N ALA A 258 4.32 50.67 9.75
CA ALA A 258 3.07 51.42 9.56
C ALA A 258 3.10 52.73 10.39
N GLN A 259 3.59 52.69 11.62
CA GLN A 259 3.75 53.85 12.47
C GLN A 259 4.80 54.84 11.91
N SER A 260 5.91 54.35 11.37
CA SER A 260 6.89 55.22 10.69
C SER A 260 6.27 55.94 9.50
N ARG A 261 5.53 55.23 8.64
CA ARG A 261 4.82 55.85 7.50
C ARG A 261 3.79 56.89 7.93
N LEU A 262 3.12 56.68 9.06
CA LEU A 262 2.16 57.63 9.60
C LEU A 262 2.87 58.86 10.17
N SER A 263 4.02 58.71 10.84
CA SER A 263 4.83 59.81 11.40
C SER A 263 5.47 60.66 10.31
N ASP A 264 5.88 60.04 9.21
CA ASP A 264 6.54 60.71 8.09
C ASP A 264 5.56 61.37 7.13
N PHE A 265 4.23 61.18 7.38
CA PHE A 265 3.17 61.79 6.55
C PHE A 265 3.11 63.29 6.78
N GLN A 266 3.45 64.08 5.76
CA GLN A 266 3.23 65.54 5.73
C GLN A 266 2.00 65.82 4.86
N PRO A 267 0.95 66.48 5.40
CA PRO A 267 -0.17 66.86 4.58
C PRO A 267 0.30 67.82 3.49
N VAL A 268 0.05 67.50 2.24
CA VAL A 268 0.27 68.44 1.14
C VAL A 268 -0.72 69.59 1.33
N VAL A 269 -0.26 70.72 1.83
CA VAL A 269 -1.03 71.98 1.83
C VAL A 269 -1.08 72.40 0.35
N ALA A 270 -2.24 72.31 -0.25
CA ALA A 270 -2.49 72.82 -1.58
C ALA A 270 -2.59 74.31 -1.49
N ASP A 271 -1.45 75.02 -1.42
CA ASP A 271 -1.40 76.45 -1.76
C ASP A 271 -1.59 76.60 -3.25
N GLY A 272 -2.60 77.42 -3.62
CA GLY A 272 -3.04 77.57 -5.01
C GLY A 272 -1.92 77.90 -5.99
N VAL A 273 -1.63 77.00 -6.85
CA VAL A 273 -0.81 77.22 -8.06
C VAL A 273 -1.66 76.93 -9.29
N THR A 274 -2.01 78.06 -9.96
CA THR A 274 -2.54 78.09 -11.30
C THR A 274 -1.57 77.36 -12.29
N ALA A 275 -2.13 76.58 -13.17
CA ALA A 275 -1.39 75.80 -14.18
C ALA A 275 -0.47 76.67 -15.02
N ALA A 276 0.82 76.41 -15.05
CA ALA A 276 1.74 76.57 -16.18
C ALA A 276 3.05 75.80 -15.90
N ASP A 277 3.47 75.11 -16.91
CA ASP A 277 4.78 74.55 -17.16
C ASP A 277 5.13 73.18 -16.52
N GLY A 278 5.21 72.21 -17.42
CA GLY A 278 5.59 70.84 -17.20
C GLY A 278 7.04 70.65 -16.70
N VAL A 279 7.17 69.95 -15.60
CA VAL A 279 8.41 69.21 -15.29
C VAL A 279 7.98 67.89 -14.63
N THR A 280 8.22 66.82 -15.30
CA THR A 280 8.11 65.46 -14.79
C THR A 280 9.33 65.15 -13.93
N ALA A 281 9.15 65.00 -12.65
CA ALA A 281 10.17 64.41 -11.74
C ALA A 281 9.83 62.94 -11.53
N ALA A 282 10.64 62.04 -12.08
CA ALA A 282 10.59 60.64 -11.82
C ALA A 282 11.24 60.37 -10.47
N VAL A 283 10.45 59.89 -9.47
CA VAL A 283 11.00 59.29 -8.24
C VAL A 283 11.00 57.78 -8.39
N GLY A 284 12.21 57.22 -8.48
CA GLY A 284 12.41 55.78 -8.52
C GLY A 284 12.12 55.17 -7.15
N LEU A 285 11.24 54.20 -7.13
CA LEU A 285 11.04 53.26 -6.03
C LEU A 285 11.64 51.94 -6.42
N THR A 286 12.71 51.52 -5.73
CA THR A 286 13.26 50.16 -5.81
C THR A 286 12.37 49.25 -4.93
N ALA A 287 11.68 48.34 -5.58
CA ALA A 287 11.06 47.19 -4.90
C ALA A 287 12.11 46.11 -4.74
N ALA A 288 12.29 45.63 -3.53
CA ALA A 288 13.08 44.47 -3.21
C ALA A 288 12.23 43.20 -3.49
N ASP A 289 12.41 42.61 -4.66
CA ASP A 289 12.20 41.19 -4.90
C ASP A 289 12.77 40.89 -6.29
N GLY A 290 13.79 40.03 -6.34
CA GLY A 290 14.57 39.74 -7.50
C GLY A 290 13.78 38.95 -8.57
N VAL A 291 13.38 39.64 -9.64
CA VAL A 291 13.01 39.00 -10.91
C VAL A 291 13.73 39.76 -12.03
N THR A 292 14.62 39.05 -12.67
CA THR A 292 15.35 39.52 -13.86
C THR A 292 14.40 39.46 -15.07
N VAL A 293 14.13 40.63 -15.68
CA VAL A 293 13.42 40.68 -16.95
C VAL A 293 14.43 41.04 -18.03
N THR A 294 14.59 40.15 -18.99
CA THR A 294 15.36 40.36 -20.24
C THR A 294 14.65 41.33 -21.18
N ALA A 295 15.44 42.24 -21.74
CA ALA A 295 15.00 43.27 -22.69
C ALA A 295 14.44 42.67 -24.00
N VAL A 296 13.27 43.17 -24.44
CA VAL A 296 12.77 43.03 -25.78
C VAL A 296 12.60 44.43 -26.37
N GLN A 297 13.03 44.56 -27.64
CA GLN A 297 13.12 45.77 -28.41
C GLN A 297 11.79 46.54 -28.56
N ALA A 298 11.94 47.86 -28.60
CA ALA A 298 10.88 48.81 -28.85
C ALA A 298 10.35 48.72 -30.31
N ASP A 299 9.04 48.60 -30.41
CA ASP A 299 8.26 49.32 -31.43
C ASP A 299 6.77 49.28 -31.06
N GLU A 300 6.10 50.43 -31.26
CA GLU A 300 4.68 50.71 -31.04
C GLU A 300 4.23 51.08 -29.59
N ILE A 301 4.45 52.38 -29.31
CA ILE A 301 3.84 53.08 -28.14
C ILE A 301 2.35 53.30 -28.41
N ARG A 302 1.48 52.47 -27.80
CA ARG A 302 0.13 52.89 -27.40
C ARG A 302 0.17 53.19 -25.93
N THR A 303 -0.07 54.44 -25.55
CA THR A 303 -0.19 54.91 -24.18
C THR A 303 -1.32 54.17 -23.44
N PRO A 304 -1.05 53.41 -22.34
CA PRO A 304 -2.05 53.16 -21.33
C PRO A 304 -2.08 54.39 -20.38
N GLU A 305 -3.26 54.87 -20.06
CA GLU A 305 -3.51 55.77 -18.95
C GLU A 305 -2.76 55.30 -17.71
N ALA A 306 -1.86 56.13 -17.20
CA ALA A 306 -1.20 55.87 -15.94
C ALA A 306 -2.28 55.96 -14.82
N GLU A 307 -2.69 54.84 -14.26
CA GLU A 307 -3.39 54.84 -12.99
C GLU A 307 -2.49 55.56 -11.99
N ALA A 308 -2.94 56.71 -11.54
CA ALA A 308 -2.31 57.47 -10.46
C ALA A 308 -2.37 56.60 -9.22
N VAL A 309 -1.20 56.11 -8.76
CA VAL A 309 -1.08 55.46 -7.45
C VAL A 309 -1.51 56.54 -6.42
N ALA A 310 -2.68 56.35 -5.88
CA ALA A 310 -3.23 57.28 -4.86
C ALA A 310 -2.29 57.28 -3.65
N VAL A 311 -1.70 58.43 -3.33
CA VAL A 311 -0.91 58.59 -2.10
C VAL A 311 -1.89 58.42 -0.93
N PRO A 312 -1.65 57.45 -0.02
CA PRO A 312 -2.60 57.18 1.07
C PRO A 312 -2.76 58.42 1.93
N ASN A 313 -4.00 58.74 2.26
CA ASN A 313 -4.29 59.88 3.15
C ASN A 313 -4.06 59.48 4.62
N GLN A 314 -3.99 60.46 5.53
CA GLN A 314 -3.71 60.24 6.94
C GLN A 314 -4.70 59.24 7.58
N ALA A 315 -5.96 59.23 7.16
CA ALA A 315 -6.98 58.34 7.68
C ALA A 315 -6.69 56.86 7.27
N GLU A 316 -6.20 56.63 6.04
CA GLU A 316 -5.80 55.31 5.55
C GLU A 316 -4.57 54.79 6.29
N LEU A 317 -3.57 55.67 6.52
CA LEU A 317 -2.37 55.30 7.30
C LEU A 317 -2.74 54.98 8.77
N THR A 318 -3.63 55.74 9.38
CA THR A 318 -4.13 55.45 10.73
C THR A 318 -4.85 54.10 10.78
N LYS A 319 -5.68 53.81 9.78
CA LYS A 319 -6.38 52.54 9.66
C LYS A 319 -5.40 51.37 9.46
N ALA A 320 -4.33 51.59 8.70
CA ALA A 320 -3.28 50.61 8.52
C ALA A 320 -2.54 50.27 9.84
N VAL A 321 -2.23 51.30 10.66
CA VAL A 321 -1.65 51.11 12.00
C VAL A 321 -2.61 50.32 12.88
N GLN A 322 -3.89 50.70 12.97
CA GLN A 322 -4.88 49.96 13.77
C GLN A 322 -5.05 48.52 13.35
N SER A 323 -5.02 48.26 12.04
CA SER A 323 -5.08 46.87 11.49
C SER A 323 -3.84 46.07 11.87
N ALA A 324 -2.65 46.65 11.78
CA ALA A 324 -1.41 46.02 12.18
C ALA A 324 -1.36 45.74 13.69
N GLU A 325 -1.78 46.67 14.53
CA GLU A 325 -1.89 46.49 15.99
C GLU A 325 -2.87 45.35 16.33
N SER A 326 -4.02 45.31 15.66
CA SER A 326 -4.99 44.22 15.83
C SER A 326 -4.39 42.86 15.44
N ALA A 327 -3.53 42.81 14.41
CA ALA A 327 -2.81 41.60 14.02
C ALA A 327 -1.80 41.19 15.11
N VAL A 328 -1.08 42.11 15.74
CA VAL A 328 -0.17 41.82 16.86
C VAL A 328 -0.91 41.15 18.01
N VAL A 329 -2.07 41.71 18.43
CA VAL A 329 -2.90 41.14 19.51
C VAL A 329 -3.32 39.71 19.17
N LEU A 330 -3.66 39.43 17.90
CA LEU A 330 -4.00 38.08 17.44
C LEU A 330 -2.80 37.13 17.50
N MET A 331 -1.61 37.60 17.07
CA MET A 331 -0.39 36.78 17.11
C MET A 331 0.08 36.51 18.53
N GLU A 332 -0.03 37.47 19.45
CA GLU A 332 0.23 37.27 20.88
C GLU A 332 -0.67 36.18 21.47
N LYS A 333 -1.97 36.20 21.11
CA LYS A 333 -2.91 35.18 21.57
C LYS A 333 -2.57 33.79 21.00
N LYS A 334 -2.23 33.72 19.71
CA LYS A 334 -1.76 32.47 19.06
C LYS A 334 -0.49 31.93 19.73
N MET A 335 0.49 32.77 20.02
CA MET A 335 1.69 32.40 20.73
C MET A 335 1.37 31.83 22.13
N LYS A 336 0.45 32.46 22.90
CA LYS A 336 0.02 31.95 24.21
C LYS A 336 -0.64 30.56 24.07
N VAL A 337 -1.49 30.37 23.06
CA VAL A 337 -2.11 29.05 22.78
C VAL A 337 -1.03 28.01 22.46
N ALA A 338 -0.04 28.33 21.60
CA ALA A 338 1.04 27.43 21.25
C ALA A 338 1.93 27.08 22.47
N SER A 339 2.23 28.05 23.33
CA SER A 339 2.96 27.82 24.59
C SER A 339 2.17 26.88 25.52
N ALA A 340 0.89 27.15 25.75
CA ALA A 340 0.04 26.31 26.59
C ALA A 340 -0.12 24.89 26.00
N ARG A 341 -0.11 24.75 24.68
CA ARG A 341 -0.13 23.44 24.00
C ARG A 341 1.15 22.65 24.26
N LEU A 342 2.30 23.32 24.24
CA LEU A 342 3.57 22.67 24.58
C LEU A 342 3.59 22.22 26.04
N ASP A 343 3.13 23.10 26.96
CA ASP A 343 3.05 22.77 28.39
C ASP A 343 2.10 21.60 28.65
N PHE A 344 0.92 21.58 28.03
CA PHE A 344 0.01 20.44 28.09
C PHE A 344 0.65 19.17 27.51
N SER A 345 1.31 19.27 26.37
CA SER A 345 1.97 18.11 25.74
C SER A 345 3.03 17.52 26.65
N ARG A 346 3.85 18.35 27.31
CA ARG A 346 4.85 17.90 28.29
C ARG A 346 4.21 17.26 29.53
N ALA A 347 3.18 17.91 30.08
CA ALA A 347 2.47 17.39 31.25
C ALA A 347 1.77 16.06 30.94
N ARG A 348 1.14 15.94 29.77
CA ARG A 348 0.48 14.73 29.28
C ARG A 348 1.47 13.57 29.12
N VAL A 349 2.62 13.80 28.45
CA VAL A 349 3.66 12.78 28.30
C VAL A 349 4.17 12.29 29.65
N ALA A 350 4.42 13.20 30.58
CA ALA A 350 4.85 12.85 31.94
C ALA A 350 3.79 12.01 32.69
N ALA A 351 2.53 12.43 32.60
CA ALA A 351 1.42 11.70 33.23
C ALA A 351 1.23 10.31 32.60
N ASP A 352 1.30 10.20 31.27
CA ASP A 352 1.22 8.90 30.58
C ASP A 352 2.36 7.97 31.01
N GLN A 353 3.60 8.45 31.03
CA GLN A 353 4.76 7.65 31.46
C GLN A 353 4.61 7.16 32.91
N ALA A 354 4.11 8.04 33.81
CA ALA A 354 3.91 7.70 35.21
C ALA A 354 2.77 6.68 35.43
N ASN A 355 1.65 6.84 34.73
CA ASN A 355 0.49 5.96 34.85
C ASN A 355 0.74 4.56 34.29
N PHE A 356 1.55 4.43 33.25
CA PHE A 356 1.83 3.15 32.59
C PHE A 356 3.20 2.56 32.96
N ALA A 357 3.93 3.16 33.90
CA ALA A 357 5.09 2.50 34.52
C ALA A 357 4.65 1.20 35.24
N GLN A 358 5.54 0.24 35.33
CA GLN A 358 5.28 -1.05 36.01
C GLN A 358 6.22 -1.26 37.19
N PRO A 359 5.77 -1.05 38.45
CA PRO A 359 4.44 -0.55 38.87
C PRO A 359 4.24 0.95 38.50
N PRO A 360 2.99 1.45 38.53
CA PRO A 360 2.73 2.88 38.32
C PRO A 360 3.53 3.76 39.28
N ALA A 361 3.99 4.91 38.80
CA ALA A 361 4.79 5.82 39.61
C ALA A 361 3.97 6.40 40.78
N ALA A 362 4.64 6.65 41.91
CA ALA A 362 3.96 7.13 43.12
C ALA A 362 3.26 8.49 42.95
N ASP A 363 3.76 9.32 42.05
CA ASP A 363 3.24 10.66 41.69
C ASP A 363 2.31 10.65 40.47
N ALA A 364 1.93 9.49 39.93
CA ALA A 364 1.11 9.35 38.74
C ALA A 364 -0.22 10.13 38.83
N LYS A 365 -0.84 10.14 40.03
CA LYS A 365 -2.08 10.88 40.26
C LYS A 365 -1.85 12.39 40.17
N ASP A 366 -0.79 12.90 40.80
CA ASP A 366 -0.46 14.33 40.81
C ASP A 366 -0.10 14.81 39.40
N LEU A 367 0.65 14.02 38.63
CA LEU A 367 0.95 14.30 37.23
C LEU A 367 -0.30 14.27 36.33
N SER A 368 -1.25 13.38 36.62
CA SER A 368 -2.53 13.35 35.89
C SER A 368 -3.35 14.62 36.15
N VAL A 369 -3.40 15.08 37.40
CA VAL A 369 -4.04 16.34 37.77
C VAL A 369 -3.34 17.52 37.12
N ALA A 370 -2.01 17.53 37.09
CA ALA A 370 -1.23 18.59 36.43
C ALA A 370 -1.51 18.64 34.91
N ALA A 371 -1.57 17.48 34.25
CA ALA A 371 -1.92 17.38 32.83
C ALA A 371 -3.35 17.87 32.56
N GLY A 372 -4.32 17.50 33.37
CA GLY A 372 -5.70 17.95 33.25
C GLY A 372 -5.85 19.46 33.44
N LYS A 373 -5.12 20.06 34.40
CA LYS A 373 -5.09 21.52 34.58
C LYS A 373 -4.46 22.24 33.38
N ALA A 374 -3.37 21.68 32.83
CA ALA A 374 -2.75 22.24 31.62
C ALA A 374 -3.69 22.16 30.41
N GLU A 375 -4.44 21.08 30.27
CA GLU A 375 -5.48 20.91 29.24
C GLU A 375 -6.60 21.93 29.38
N GLN A 376 -7.12 22.13 30.61
CA GLN A 376 -8.14 23.14 30.90
C GLN A 376 -7.63 24.55 30.56
N GLY A 377 -6.39 24.87 30.93
CA GLY A 377 -5.76 26.14 30.58
C GLY A 377 -5.62 26.35 29.07
N LEU A 378 -5.21 25.33 28.35
CA LEU A 378 -5.14 25.36 26.88
C LEU A 378 -6.53 25.59 26.26
N ASN A 379 -7.55 24.86 26.74
CA ASN A 379 -8.92 24.98 26.22
C ASN A 379 -9.47 26.41 26.41
N ILE A 380 -9.26 27.04 27.56
CA ILE A 380 -9.64 28.45 27.78
C ILE A 380 -8.97 29.34 26.74
N LEU A 381 -7.66 29.25 26.56
CA LEU A 381 -6.90 30.08 25.63
C LEU A 381 -7.33 29.87 24.18
N GLN A 382 -7.70 28.66 23.80
CA GLN A 382 -8.23 28.33 22.47
C GLN A 382 -9.61 28.99 22.23
N GLU A 383 -10.51 28.92 23.21
CA GLU A 383 -11.84 29.59 23.10
C GLU A 383 -11.70 31.10 23.11
N GLU A 384 -10.78 31.66 23.89
CA GLU A 384 -10.46 33.08 23.86
C GLU A 384 -9.87 33.56 22.52
N LEU A 385 -9.05 32.71 21.85
CA LEU A 385 -8.54 32.98 20.50
C LEU A 385 -9.67 32.97 19.46
N LYS A 386 -10.63 32.05 19.58
CA LYS A 386 -11.83 32.05 18.73
C LYS A 386 -12.66 33.28 18.93
N LEU A 387 -12.87 33.71 20.19
CA LEU A 387 -13.57 34.91 20.50
C LEU A 387 -12.89 36.14 19.90
N LEU A 388 -11.58 36.30 20.09
CA LEU A 388 -10.83 37.42 19.52
C LEU A 388 -10.93 37.45 17.98
N THR A 389 -10.87 36.29 17.33
CA THR A 389 -11.02 36.16 15.87
C THR A 389 -12.44 36.60 15.43
N ALA A 390 -13.47 36.19 16.17
CA ALA A 390 -14.85 36.58 15.88
C ALA A 390 -15.07 38.09 16.08
N GLU A 391 -14.49 38.70 17.12
CA GLU A 391 -14.56 40.15 17.38
C GLU A 391 -13.84 40.96 16.28
N GLN A 392 -12.69 40.47 15.78
CA GLN A 392 -12.00 41.09 14.63
C GLN A 392 -12.82 40.98 13.34
N THR A 393 -13.45 39.81 13.12
CA THR A 393 -14.36 39.61 11.98
C THR A 393 -15.57 40.58 12.06
N LEU A 394 -16.17 40.73 13.22
CA LEU A 394 -17.26 41.69 13.44
C LEU A 394 -16.83 43.14 13.19
N THR A 395 -15.65 43.52 13.67
CA THR A 395 -15.07 44.84 13.45
C THR A 395 -14.88 45.10 11.95
N THR A 396 -14.35 44.13 11.22
CA THR A 396 -14.17 44.20 9.76
C THR A 396 -15.52 44.30 9.04
N ALA A 397 -16.49 43.46 9.40
CA ALA A 397 -17.82 43.48 8.81
C ALA A 397 -18.54 44.85 9.05
N ARG A 398 -18.41 45.41 10.26
CA ARG A 398 -18.97 46.74 10.58
C ARG A 398 -18.29 47.85 9.81
N SER A 399 -16.97 47.79 9.64
CA SER A 399 -16.22 48.82 8.88
C SER A 399 -16.50 48.79 7.37
N ALA A 400 -17.09 47.73 6.86
CA ALA A 400 -17.52 47.59 5.47
C ALA A 400 -18.91 48.18 5.20
N LEU A 401 -19.65 48.59 6.23
CA LEU A 401 -20.93 49.29 6.07
C LEU A 401 -20.72 50.73 5.61
N PRO A 402 -21.57 51.30 4.75
CA PRO A 402 -21.48 52.70 4.31
C PRO A 402 -21.73 53.65 5.46
N MET A 403 -20.89 54.72 5.60
CA MET A 403 -21.01 55.74 6.62
C MET A 403 -22.05 56.81 6.28
N ASP A 404 -22.55 56.88 5.06
CA ASP A 404 -23.39 57.94 4.52
C ASP A 404 -24.91 57.66 4.60
N GLY A 405 -25.32 56.62 5.29
CA GLY A 405 -26.73 56.25 5.45
C GLY A 405 -27.41 55.76 4.17
N SER A 406 -26.65 55.52 3.09
CA SER A 406 -27.18 54.85 1.91
C SER A 406 -27.64 53.44 2.28
N THR A 407 -28.63 52.89 1.58
CA THR A 407 -29.17 51.54 1.85
C THR A 407 -28.05 50.54 1.81
N ALA A 408 -27.67 49.99 2.97
CA ALA A 408 -26.66 48.95 3.07
C ALA A 408 -27.07 47.77 2.18
N ASP A 409 -26.11 47.29 1.37
CA ASP A 409 -26.27 46.05 0.65
C ASP A 409 -26.72 44.94 1.64
N ALA A 410 -27.83 44.32 1.38
CA ALA A 410 -28.41 43.28 2.26
C ALA A 410 -27.41 42.20 2.66
N SER A 411 -26.41 41.93 1.79
CA SER A 411 -25.33 40.97 2.06
C SER A 411 -24.39 41.47 3.19
N LYS A 412 -24.07 42.76 3.23
CA LYS A 412 -23.20 43.35 4.26
C LYS A 412 -23.91 43.42 5.63
N ALA A 413 -25.17 43.74 5.64
CA ALA A 413 -25.99 43.73 6.88
C ALA A 413 -26.10 42.29 7.43
N LYS A 414 -26.27 41.30 6.55
CA LYS A 414 -26.29 39.90 6.93
C LYS A 414 -24.94 39.45 7.51
N ALA A 415 -23.83 39.84 6.91
CA ALA A 415 -22.47 39.51 7.40
C ALA A 415 -22.25 40.08 8.83
N VAL A 416 -22.74 41.26 9.15
CA VAL A 416 -22.65 41.80 10.52
C VAL A 416 -23.49 40.98 11.49
N THR A 417 -24.72 40.61 11.12
CA THR A 417 -25.60 39.81 11.99
C THR A 417 -24.98 38.41 12.26
N GLU A 418 -24.41 37.78 11.24
CA GLU A 418 -23.71 36.51 11.38
C GLU A 418 -22.46 36.62 12.27
N ALA A 419 -21.68 37.70 12.12
CA ALA A 419 -20.51 37.94 12.96
C ALA A 419 -20.90 38.25 14.43
N GLU A 420 -21.99 38.97 14.69
CA GLU A 420 -22.54 39.19 16.04
C GLU A 420 -22.96 37.87 16.70
N ALA A 421 -23.63 37.01 15.96
CA ALA A 421 -23.99 35.67 16.44
C ALA A 421 -22.76 34.82 16.76
N ALA A 422 -21.71 34.88 15.91
CA ALA A 422 -20.44 34.19 16.14
C ALA A 422 -19.74 34.68 17.43
N VAL A 423 -19.70 35.99 17.68
CA VAL A 423 -19.16 36.58 18.92
C VAL A 423 -19.95 36.11 20.14
N ALA A 424 -21.28 36.11 20.09
CA ALA A 424 -22.12 35.63 21.19
C ALA A 424 -21.85 34.15 21.50
N THR A 425 -21.73 33.31 20.47
CA THR A 425 -21.41 31.89 20.59
C THR A 425 -20.02 31.67 21.19
N ALA A 426 -19.03 32.43 20.73
CA ALA A 426 -17.65 32.30 21.23
C ALA A 426 -17.55 32.78 22.70
N LYS A 427 -18.28 33.83 23.11
CA LYS A 427 -18.34 34.25 24.51
C LYS A 427 -18.91 33.17 25.42
N ALA A 428 -20.01 32.56 25.03
CA ALA A 428 -20.62 31.46 25.78
C ALA A 428 -19.66 30.23 25.88
N ALA A 429 -18.85 29.95 24.83
CA ALA A 429 -17.85 28.91 24.86
C ALA A 429 -16.72 29.22 25.86
N VAL A 430 -16.23 30.47 25.92
CA VAL A 430 -15.21 30.87 26.91
C VAL A 430 -15.78 30.74 28.35
N GLU A 431 -16.99 31.19 28.60
CA GLU A 431 -17.63 31.03 29.90
C GLU A 431 -17.79 29.56 30.32
N THR A 432 -18.12 28.70 29.35
CA THR A 432 -18.23 27.24 29.57
C THR A 432 -16.88 26.64 29.92
N ALA A 433 -15.82 27.00 29.17
CA ALA A 433 -14.47 26.54 29.43
C ALA A 433 -13.95 26.99 30.80
N MET A 434 -14.22 28.24 31.20
CA MET A 434 -13.86 28.76 32.53
C MET A 434 -14.61 28.05 33.66
N LYS A 435 -15.89 27.75 33.49
CA LYS A 435 -16.65 26.94 34.44
C LYS A 435 -16.08 25.53 34.58
N ALA A 436 -15.78 24.87 33.47
CA ALA A 436 -15.18 23.57 33.49
C ALA A 436 -13.82 23.55 34.19
N ALA A 437 -13.03 24.63 34.04
CA ALA A 437 -11.73 24.74 34.71
C ALA A 437 -11.81 25.05 36.22
N ALA A 438 -12.96 25.51 36.72
CA ALA A 438 -13.19 25.71 38.15
C ALA A 438 -13.51 24.40 38.91
N GLU A 439 -13.91 23.35 38.18
CA GLU A 439 -14.17 22.02 38.74
C GLU A 439 -12.86 21.24 38.97
N PRO A 440 -12.79 20.39 40.00
CA PRO A 440 -11.63 19.53 40.20
C PRO A 440 -11.42 18.60 39.02
N VAL A 441 -10.18 18.54 38.50
CA VAL A 441 -9.82 17.66 37.39
C VAL A 441 -8.98 16.51 37.92
N GLU A 442 -9.36 15.29 37.57
CA GLU A 442 -8.62 14.06 37.91
C GLU A 442 -8.11 13.34 36.65
N THR A 443 -8.59 13.72 35.48
CA THR A 443 -8.29 13.06 34.19
C THR A 443 -7.84 14.07 33.14
N TYR A 444 -7.21 13.57 32.11
CA TYR A 444 -6.76 14.34 30.94
C TYR A 444 -6.93 13.49 29.68
N THR A 445 -6.95 14.14 28.52
CA THR A 445 -6.99 13.46 27.22
C THR A 445 -5.63 12.85 26.91
N ARG A 446 -5.58 11.51 26.83
CA ARG A 446 -4.38 10.74 26.52
C ARG A 446 -3.91 10.93 25.09
N LEU A 447 -2.64 10.57 24.79
CA LEU A 447 -2.05 10.67 23.44
C LEU A 447 -2.75 9.78 22.41
N THR A 448 -3.16 8.59 22.81
CA THR A 448 -3.82 7.59 21.96
C THR A 448 -4.85 6.82 22.78
N ASP A 449 -5.60 5.96 22.14
CA ASP A 449 -6.46 5.00 22.80
C ASP A 449 -5.64 4.00 23.64
N VAL A 450 -6.26 3.49 24.69
CA VAL A 450 -5.73 2.42 25.54
C VAL A 450 -6.46 1.14 25.21
N TYR A 451 -5.70 0.11 24.89
CA TYR A 451 -6.22 -1.21 24.57
C TYR A 451 -6.08 -2.17 25.75
N PRO A 452 -6.65 -3.38 25.69
CA PRO A 452 -6.46 -4.36 26.74
C PRO A 452 -4.98 -4.67 27.00
N SER A 453 -4.59 -4.68 28.27
CA SER A 453 -3.22 -4.97 28.72
C SER A 453 -2.87 -6.46 28.67
N THR A 454 -3.86 -7.32 28.39
CA THR A 454 -3.72 -8.78 28.35
C THR A 454 -4.37 -9.30 27.09
N SER A 455 -3.68 -10.17 26.34
CA SER A 455 -4.27 -10.95 25.26
C SER A 455 -4.69 -12.32 25.78
N THR A 456 -5.62 -12.98 25.09
CA THR A 456 -6.17 -14.28 25.53
C THR A 456 -5.20 -15.44 25.36
N GLY A 457 -4.18 -15.29 24.50
CA GLY A 457 -3.25 -16.37 24.13
C GLY A 457 -3.91 -17.48 23.29
N ARG A 458 -5.14 -17.28 22.84
CA ARG A 458 -5.87 -18.29 22.02
C ARG A 458 -5.21 -18.48 20.66
N ARG A 459 -4.91 -17.39 19.98
CA ARG A 459 -4.32 -17.44 18.64
C ARG A 459 -2.89 -17.97 18.64
N SER A 460 -2.09 -17.63 19.64
CA SER A 460 -0.74 -18.17 19.80
C SER A 460 -0.75 -19.68 20.05
N ALA A 461 -1.67 -20.17 20.88
CA ALA A 461 -1.82 -21.60 21.11
C ALA A 461 -2.20 -22.37 19.84
N LEU A 462 -3.14 -21.84 19.05
CA LEU A 462 -3.51 -22.40 17.74
C LEU A 462 -2.33 -22.35 16.76
N ALA A 463 -1.64 -21.22 16.67
CA ALA A 463 -0.52 -21.00 15.75
C ALA A 463 0.63 -21.97 16.02
N HIS A 464 1.02 -22.13 17.28
CA HIS A 464 2.06 -23.10 17.66
C HIS A 464 1.65 -24.54 17.35
N TRP A 465 0.36 -24.89 17.51
CA TRP A 465 -0.11 -26.22 17.13
C TRP A 465 -0.06 -26.43 15.61
N ILE A 466 -0.54 -25.45 14.81
CA ILE A 466 -0.47 -25.54 13.35
C ILE A 466 0.98 -25.68 12.88
N ALA A 467 1.90 -24.94 13.48
CA ALA A 467 3.32 -24.94 13.14
C ALA A 467 4.12 -26.09 13.78
N SER A 468 3.47 -26.96 14.56
CA SER A 468 4.18 -28.04 15.27
C SER A 468 4.52 -29.21 14.35
N ARG A 469 5.57 -29.94 14.72
CA ARG A 469 5.93 -31.21 14.06
C ARG A 469 4.88 -32.31 14.24
N GLU A 470 4.02 -32.18 15.22
CA GLU A 470 2.92 -33.11 15.49
C GLU A 470 1.70 -32.89 14.60
N ASN A 471 1.61 -31.73 13.96
CA ASN A 471 0.55 -31.46 13.00
C ASN A 471 0.79 -32.29 11.72
N PRO A 472 -0.15 -33.19 11.35
CA PRO A 472 0.09 -34.12 10.25
C PRO A 472 0.00 -33.46 8.86
N LEU A 473 -0.50 -32.23 8.77
CA LEU A 473 -0.87 -31.63 7.48
C LEU A 473 0.03 -30.47 7.07
N THR A 474 0.43 -29.61 7.98
CA THR A 474 1.06 -28.32 7.66
C THR A 474 2.29 -28.46 6.77
N ALA A 475 3.23 -29.34 7.10
CA ALA A 475 4.41 -29.56 6.29
C ALA A 475 4.06 -30.15 4.91
N ARG A 476 3.11 -31.12 4.86
CA ARG A 476 2.66 -31.74 3.60
C ARG A 476 2.00 -30.72 2.66
N VAL A 477 1.17 -29.84 3.19
CA VAL A 477 0.50 -28.78 2.41
C VAL A 477 1.52 -27.80 1.86
N ALA A 478 2.48 -27.36 2.68
CA ALA A 478 3.56 -26.48 2.23
C ALA A 478 4.38 -27.11 1.10
N ILE A 479 4.77 -28.36 1.27
CA ILE A 479 5.50 -29.15 0.25
C ILE A 479 4.69 -29.25 -1.03
N ASN A 480 3.41 -29.56 -0.95
CA ASN A 480 2.56 -29.70 -2.14
C ASN A 480 2.50 -28.40 -2.95
N HIS A 481 2.41 -27.26 -2.27
CA HIS A 481 2.46 -25.94 -2.93
C HIS A 481 3.84 -25.66 -3.56
N ILE A 482 4.94 -25.96 -2.85
CA ILE A 482 6.30 -25.78 -3.38
C ILE A 482 6.50 -26.68 -4.60
N TRP A 483 6.14 -27.93 -4.51
CA TRP A 483 6.25 -28.91 -5.59
C TRP A 483 5.44 -28.48 -6.82
N LEU A 484 4.18 -28.08 -6.64
CA LEU A 484 3.32 -27.55 -7.70
C LEU A 484 4.01 -26.43 -8.50
N ARG A 485 4.69 -25.50 -7.80
CA ARG A 485 5.35 -24.37 -8.47
C ARG A 485 6.61 -24.76 -9.23
N HIS A 486 7.27 -25.86 -8.85
CA HIS A 486 8.41 -26.39 -9.58
C HIS A 486 8.01 -27.30 -10.74
N PHE A 487 7.09 -28.23 -10.51
CA PHE A 487 6.73 -29.26 -11.51
C PHE A 487 5.43 -28.98 -12.25
N HIS A 488 4.71 -27.92 -11.87
CA HIS A 488 3.42 -27.55 -12.44
C HIS A 488 2.30 -28.59 -12.25
N GLN A 489 2.60 -29.67 -11.57
CA GLN A 489 1.69 -30.73 -11.18
C GLN A 489 1.90 -31.02 -9.69
N PRO A 490 0.87 -30.90 -8.85
CA PRO A 490 0.99 -31.13 -7.41
C PRO A 490 1.11 -32.63 -7.10
N LEU A 491 1.68 -32.94 -5.93
CA LEU A 491 1.69 -34.31 -5.41
C LEU A 491 0.29 -34.73 -4.94
N VAL A 492 -0.46 -33.79 -4.34
CA VAL A 492 -1.88 -33.92 -4.02
C VAL A 492 -2.67 -33.03 -4.97
N PRO A 493 -3.45 -33.61 -5.91
CA PRO A 493 -4.16 -32.82 -6.94
C PRO A 493 -5.10 -31.75 -6.39
N THR A 494 -5.79 -32.04 -5.29
CA THR A 494 -6.64 -31.09 -4.58
C THR A 494 -5.82 -30.28 -3.57
N VAL A 495 -5.13 -29.22 -4.04
CA VAL A 495 -4.08 -28.50 -3.28
C VAL A 495 -4.55 -27.85 -1.98
N PHE A 496 -5.84 -27.63 -1.81
CA PHE A 496 -6.47 -27.03 -0.64
C PHE A 496 -7.45 -27.96 0.08
N ASP A 497 -7.51 -29.24 -0.34
CA ASP A 497 -8.38 -30.26 0.25
C ASP A 497 -7.65 -31.60 0.32
N PHE A 498 -7.09 -31.87 1.50
CA PHE A 498 -6.42 -33.12 1.88
C PHE A 498 -7.37 -34.03 2.68
N GLY A 499 -8.65 -33.60 2.81
CA GLY A 499 -9.70 -34.34 3.48
C GLY A 499 -10.26 -35.48 2.67
N SER A 500 -11.34 -36.08 3.16
CA SER A 500 -11.96 -37.30 2.57
C SER A 500 -12.53 -37.07 1.17
N ASN A 501 -12.86 -35.83 0.82
CA ASN A 501 -13.30 -35.44 -0.53
C ASN A 501 -12.12 -35.11 -1.46
N GLY A 502 -10.92 -34.98 -0.93
CA GLY A 502 -9.70 -34.72 -1.67
C GLY A 502 -9.22 -35.93 -2.47
N THR A 503 -8.32 -35.68 -3.41
CA THR A 503 -7.66 -36.73 -4.19
C THR A 503 -6.43 -37.22 -3.43
N PRO A 504 -6.23 -38.55 -3.30
CA PRO A 504 -5.03 -39.08 -2.66
C PRO A 504 -3.74 -38.62 -3.35
N PRO A 505 -2.62 -38.53 -2.62
CA PRO A 505 -1.33 -38.13 -3.18
C PRO A 505 -0.86 -39.14 -4.23
N LEU A 506 -0.25 -38.62 -5.30
CA LEU A 506 0.33 -39.47 -6.39
C LEU A 506 1.54 -40.26 -5.88
N HIS A 507 2.33 -39.69 -4.98
CA HIS A 507 3.55 -40.28 -4.42
C HIS A 507 3.59 -40.00 -2.91
N PRO A 508 2.87 -40.79 -2.08
CA PRO A 508 2.73 -40.51 -0.65
C PRO A 508 4.08 -40.55 0.09
N GLU A 509 4.96 -41.51 -0.22
CA GLU A 509 6.25 -41.58 0.45
C GLU A 509 7.15 -40.38 0.12
N LEU A 510 7.08 -39.86 -1.10
CA LEU A 510 7.83 -38.66 -1.49
C LEU A 510 7.30 -37.43 -0.78
N LEU A 511 5.98 -37.31 -0.70
CA LEU A 511 5.35 -36.19 0.03
C LEU A 511 5.75 -36.19 1.51
N ASP A 512 5.70 -37.35 2.15
CA ASP A 512 6.06 -37.54 3.55
C ASP A 512 7.55 -37.30 3.80
N TRP A 513 8.41 -37.83 2.94
CA TRP A 513 9.85 -37.59 3.04
C TRP A 513 10.20 -36.11 2.90
N LEU A 514 9.65 -35.41 1.91
CA LEU A 514 9.88 -33.98 1.71
C LEU A 514 9.31 -33.16 2.89
N ALA A 515 8.17 -33.55 3.45
CA ALA A 515 7.62 -32.92 4.64
C ALA A 515 8.55 -33.06 5.86
N CYS A 516 9.13 -34.25 6.07
CA CYS A 516 10.14 -34.45 7.10
C CYS A 516 11.41 -33.62 6.81
N GLU A 517 11.90 -33.60 5.58
CA GLU A 517 13.07 -32.76 5.19
C GLU A 517 12.84 -31.26 5.49
N LEU A 518 11.63 -30.74 5.24
CA LEU A 518 11.31 -29.36 5.60
C LEU A 518 11.43 -29.13 7.10
N MET A 519 10.82 -30.01 7.90
CA MET A 519 10.85 -29.92 9.36
C MET A 519 12.26 -30.14 9.94
N ASP A 520 13.05 -31.07 9.39
CA ASP A 520 14.42 -31.37 9.83
C ASP A 520 15.43 -30.29 9.47
N ARG A 521 15.10 -29.44 8.51
CA ARG A 521 15.86 -28.25 8.11
C ARG A 521 15.32 -26.97 8.76
N ASP A 522 14.77 -27.06 9.96
CA ASP A 522 14.21 -25.95 10.72
C ASP A 522 13.14 -25.15 9.92
N TRP A 523 12.32 -25.86 9.15
CA TRP A 523 11.26 -25.29 8.30
C TRP A 523 11.74 -24.26 7.26
N LYS A 524 13.03 -24.29 6.89
CA LYS A 524 13.62 -23.38 5.89
C LYS A 524 13.33 -23.83 4.48
N MET A 525 12.89 -22.89 3.64
CA MET A 525 12.44 -23.23 2.27
C MET A 525 13.56 -23.27 1.25
N LYS A 526 14.58 -22.40 1.34
CA LYS A 526 15.66 -22.34 0.34
C LYS A 526 16.43 -23.64 0.20
N PRO A 527 16.82 -24.33 1.28
CA PRO A 527 17.46 -25.66 1.16
C PRO A 527 16.59 -26.69 0.45
N LEU A 528 15.26 -26.62 0.64
CA LEU A 528 14.31 -27.50 -0.01
C LEU A 528 14.16 -27.18 -1.50
N HIS A 529 14.07 -25.90 -1.87
CA HIS A 529 14.11 -25.49 -3.28
C HIS A 529 15.35 -26.01 -3.97
N ARG A 530 16.52 -25.84 -3.34
CA ARG A 530 17.78 -26.34 -3.86
C ARG A 530 17.73 -27.84 -4.10
N LEU A 531 17.24 -28.60 -3.11
CA LEU A 531 17.11 -30.07 -3.21
C LEU A 531 16.24 -30.47 -4.42
N ILE A 532 15.09 -29.83 -4.59
CA ILE A 532 14.15 -30.13 -5.67
C ILE A 532 14.74 -29.79 -7.04
N VAL A 533 15.26 -28.55 -7.22
CA VAL A 533 15.71 -28.10 -8.55
C VAL A 533 17.05 -28.65 -8.98
N THR A 534 17.83 -29.24 -8.07
CA THR A 534 19.05 -29.98 -8.41
C THR A 534 18.80 -31.47 -8.69
N SER A 535 17.57 -31.98 -8.46
CA SER A 535 17.19 -33.36 -8.70
C SER A 535 17.21 -33.69 -10.21
N GLU A 536 17.46 -34.98 -10.51
CA GLU A 536 17.38 -35.47 -11.90
C GLU A 536 15.95 -35.34 -12.47
N ALA A 537 14.93 -35.47 -11.64
CA ALA A 537 13.53 -35.28 -12.06
C ALA A 537 13.27 -33.89 -12.60
N TYR A 538 13.75 -32.85 -11.92
CA TYR A 538 13.58 -31.47 -12.35
C TYR A 538 14.38 -31.10 -13.60
N ARG A 539 15.54 -31.75 -13.78
CA ARG A 539 16.47 -31.48 -14.89
C ARG A 539 16.13 -32.26 -16.18
N ARG A 540 15.02 -32.97 -16.20
CA ARG A 540 14.55 -33.69 -17.40
C ARG A 540 14.12 -32.72 -18.50
N GLU A 541 14.30 -33.12 -19.75
CA GLU A 541 13.83 -32.38 -20.91
C GLU A 541 12.32 -32.28 -20.91
N SER A 542 11.79 -31.11 -21.31
CA SER A 542 10.36 -30.91 -21.53
C SER A 542 9.89 -31.42 -22.91
N SER A 543 10.78 -31.36 -23.90
CA SER A 543 10.54 -31.86 -25.26
C SER A 543 11.58 -32.90 -25.63
N PRO A 544 11.20 -34.05 -26.22
CA PRO A 544 12.13 -35.10 -26.51
C PRO A 544 13.11 -34.67 -27.59
N SER A 545 14.42 -34.91 -27.33
CA SER A 545 15.47 -34.81 -28.34
C SER A 545 15.29 -35.89 -29.41
N PRO A 546 15.95 -35.78 -30.58
CA PRO A 546 15.92 -36.83 -31.60
C PRO A 546 16.28 -38.23 -31.05
N GLU A 547 17.27 -38.30 -30.13
CA GLU A 547 17.74 -39.53 -29.51
C GLU A 547 16.74 -40.11 -28.51
N SER A 548 16.04 -39.25 -27.76
CA SER A 548 15.05 -39.64 -26.73
C SER A 548 13.64 -39.88 -27.28
N ARG A 549 13.38 -39.55 -28.57
CA ARG A 549 12.03 -39.57 -29.17
C ARG A 549 11.34 -40.95 -29.08
N ALA A 550 12.05 -42.05 -29.29
CA ALA A 550 11.48 -43.38 -29.22
C ALA A 550 11.13 -43.83 -27.79
N SER A 551 11.94 -43.42 -26.80
CA SER A 551 11.62 -43.65 -25.37
C SER A 551 10.49 -42.77 -24.91
N ALA A 552 10.45 -41.51 -25.33
CA ALA A 552 9.37 -40.58 -25.05
C ALA A 552 8.01 -41.06 -25.57
N ALA A 553 7.96 -41.61 -26.79
CA ALA A 553 6.74 -42.19 -27.34
C ALA A 553 6.21 -43.38 -26.50
N ARG A 554 7.11 -44.23 -25.96
CA ARG A 554 6.73 -45.32 -25.02
C ARG A 554 6.23 -44.76 -23.68
N ASN A 555 6.87 -43.70 -23.16
CA ASN A 555 6.46 -43.07 -21.92
C ASN A 555 5.11 -42.38 -22.05
N VAL A 556 4.85 -41.65 -23.15
CA VAL A 556 3.54 -41.08 -23.48
C VAL A 556 2.44 -42.14 -23.51
N SER A 557 2.73 -43.30 -24.09
CA SER A 557 1.77 -44.41 -24.14
C SER A 557 1.45 -45.01 -22.76
N ARG A 558 2.41 -45.00 -21.83
CA ARG A 558 2.26 -45.58 -20.47
C ARG A 558 1.77 -44.57 -19.43
N ASP A 559 2.19 -43.33 -19.54
CA ASP A 559 1.91 -42.26 -18.62
C ASP A 559 1.71 -40.92 -19.40
N PRO A 560 0.57 -40.78 -20.09
CA PRO A 560 0.29 -39.61 -20.91
C PRO A 560 0.19 -38.30 -20.05
N GLU A 561 -0.26 -38.43 -18.81
CA GLU A 561 -0.44 -37.33 -17.88
C GLU A 561 0.83 -36.94 -17.11
N ASN A 562 1.97 -37.62 -17.42
CA ASN A 562 3.26 -37.37 -16.75
C ASN A 562 3.23 -37.52 -15.22
N ARG A 563 2.39 -38.44 -14.71
CA ARG A 563 2.20 -38.66 -13.25
C ARG A 563 3.48 -39.17 -12.57
N GLN A 564 4.41 -39.80 -13.33
CA GLN A 564 5.70 -40.29 -12.86
C GLN A 564 6.83 -39.28 -13.10
N PHE A 565 6.52 -38.04 -13.48
CA PHE A 565 7.52 -37.00 -13.75
C PHE A 565 8.63 -37.44 -14.70
N TRP A 566 8.30 -38.24 -15.74
CA TRP A 566 9.29 -38.77 -16.69
C TRP A 566 9.83 -37.68 -17.64
N LYS A 567 9.20 -36.52 -17.69
CA LYS A 567 9.66 -35.31 -18.39
C LYS A 567 9.35 -34.08 -17.55
N GLN A 568 9.99 -32.94 -17.83
CA GLN A 568 9.54 -31.67 -17.31
C GLN A 568 8.29 -31.22 -18.08
N SER A 569 7.30 -30.63 -17.37
CA SER A 569 6.10 -30.15 -18.00
C SER A 569 6.32 -28.73 -18.57
N SER A 570 5.98 -28.55 -19.85
CA SER A 570 5.88 -27.18 -20.41
C SER A 570 4.69 -26.49 -19.80
N ARG A 571 4.85 -25.21 -19.47
CA ARG A 571 3.80 -24.41 -18.84
C ARG A 571 3.73 -23.01 -19.45
N ARG A 572 2.58 -22.38 -19.35
CA ARG A 572 2.46 -20.96 -19.68
C ARG A 572 3.08 -20.10 -18.60
N MET A 573 3.59 -18.94 -19.00
CA MET A 573 4.01 -17.90 -18.06
C MET A 573 2.80 -17.41 -17.28
N GLU A 574 3.01 -17.13 -16.00
CA GLU A 574 2.03 -16.44 -15.17
C GLU A 574 1.85 -14.99 -15.64
N ALA A 575 0.69 -14.41 -15.39
CA ALA A 575 0.31 -13.08 -15.82
C ALA A 575 1.38 -12.00 -15.52
N GLU A 576 1.89 -12.03 -14.30
CA GLU A 576 2.93 -11.08 -13.85
C GLU A 576 4.22 -11.26 -14.63
N LEU A 577 4.60 -12.50 -14.96
CA LEU A 577 5.81 -12.78 -15.74
C LEU A 577 5.68 -12.33 -17.19
N VAL A 578 4.50 -12.47 -17.81
CA VAL A 578 4.27 -12.02 -19.20
C VAL A 578 4.53 -10.53 -19.30
N ARG A 579 3.97 -9.74 -18.36
CA ARG A 579 4.17 -8.29 -18.35
C ARG A 579 5.60 -7.91 -17.99
N ASP A 580 6.13 -8.46 -16.91
CA ASP A 580 7.45 -8.08 -16.37
C ASP A 580 8.57 -8.51 -17.33
N ALA A 581 8.43 -9.63 -18.06
CA ALA A 581 9.39 -10.07 -19.06
C ALA A 581 9.48 -9.09 -20.24
N MET A 582 8.35 -8.58 -20.76
CA MET A 582 8.37 -7.58 -21.82
C MET A 582 9.10 -6.30 -21.37
N LEU A 583 8.83 -5.83 -20.15
CA LEU A 583 9.49 -4.66 -19.57
C LEU A 583 10.99 -4.93 -19.35
N HIS A 584 11.35 -6.13 -18.89
CA HIS A 584 12.73 -6.52 -18.66
C HIS A 584 13.55 -6.55 -19.96
N ILE A 585 13.04 -7.20 -21.01
CA ILE A 585 13.69 -7.29 -22.33
C ILE A 585 13.88 -5.88 -22.91
N ALA A 586 12.92 -5.00 -22.71
CA ALA A 586 13.00 -3.61 -23.14
C ALA A 586 13.86 -2.70 -22.24
N GLY A 587 14.43 -3.23 -21.14
CA GLY A 587 15.19 -2.43 -20.16
C GLY A 587 14.35 -1.37 -19.44
N GLN A 588 13.04 -1.56 -19.37
CA GLN A 588 12.08 -0.64 -18.75
C GLN A 588 11.54 -1.15 -17.42
N LEU A 589 11.98 -2.33 -16.97
CA LEU A 589 11.54 -2.88 -15.69
C LEU A 589 12.20 -2.12 -14.54
N ASP A 590 11.39 -1.43 -13.74
CA ASP A 590 11.80 -0.84 -12.47
C ASP A 590 11.85 -1.94 -11.39
N THR A 591 13.06 -2.27 -10.95
CA THR A 591 13.34 -3.30 -9.94
C THR A 591 13.34 -2.77 -8.51
N THR A 592 12.91 -1.51 -8.28
CA THR A 592 12.73 -0.97 -6.93
C THR A 592 11.79 -1.87 -6.13
N MET A 593 12.21 -2.25 -4.94
CA MET A 593 11.46 -3.15 -4.06
C MET A 593 10.66 -2.36 -3.02
N PHE A 594 9.58 -3.01 -2.51
CA PHE A 594 8.78 -2.54 -1.38
C PHE A 594 7.97 -1.25 -1.63
N GLY A 595 7.24 -0.84 -0.61
CA GLY A 595 6.46 0.40 -0.60
C GLY A 595 4.98 0.23 -0.95
N PRO A 596 4.21 1.32 -0.94
CA PRO A 596 2.77 1.30 -1.15
C PRO A 596 2.34 0.62 -2.46
N ASP A 597 1.14 0.08 -2.46
CA ASP A 597 0.53 -0.52 -3.64
C ASP A 597 0.22 0.54 -4.71
N LEU A 598 0.51 0.19 -5.96
CA LEU A 598 0.27 1.04 -7.12
C LEU A 598 -1.14 0.84 -7.67
N ASP A 599 -1.72 1.91 -8.22
CA ASP A 599 -3.04 1.81 -8.85
C ASP A 599 -2.97 0.91 -10.11
N PRO A 600 -3.82 -0.13 -10.21
CA PRO A 600 -3.85 -1.03 -11.36
C PRO A 600 -4.08 -0.35 -12.71
N SER A 601 -4.73 0.83 -12.73
CA SER A 601 -4.97 1.59 -13.96
C SER A 601 -3.67 2.12 -14.60
N THR A 602 -2.61 2.28 -13.81
CA THR A 602 -1.30 2.75 -14.28
C THR A 602 -0.40 1.64 -14.82
N GLY A 603 -0.85 0.39 -14.75
CA GLY A 603 -0.05 -0.79 -15.07
C GLY A 603 0.43 -0.90 -16.52
N MET A 604 -0.14 -0.14 -17.44
CA MET A 604 0.29 -0.11 -18.84
C MET A 604 1.43 0.91 -19.10
N THR A 605 1.71 1.79 -18.15
CA THR A 605 2.65 2.91 -18.29
C THR A 605 3.77 2.91 -17.26
N VAL A 606 3.50 2.41 -16.05
CA VAL A 606 4.48 2.36 -14.96
C VAL A 606 5.30 1.08 -15.05
N GLY A 607 6.63 1.19 -15.07
CA GLY A 607 7.55 0.07 -15.25
C GLY A 607 7.81 -0.80 -14.01
N ARG A 608 7.18 -0.53 -12.84
CA ARG A 608 7.35 -1.33 -11.61
C ARG A 608 6.92 -2.79 -11.83
N ARG A 609 7.54 -3.71 -11.09
CA ARG A 609 7.15 -5.12 -11.10
C ARG A 609 5.68 -5.30 -10.74
N SER A 610 5.05 -6.27 -11.40
CA SER A 610 3.60 -6.53 -11.28
C SER A 610 3.16 -6.88 -9.85
N VAL A 611 4.02 -7.40 -9.01
CA VAL A 611 3.75 -7.73 -7.60
C VAL A 611 3.41 -6.52 -6.73
N TYR A 612 3.79 -5.31 -7.16
CA TYR A 612 3.55 -4.06 -6.41
C TYR A 612 2.25 -3.35 -6.81
N PHE A 613 1.54 -3.84 -7.81
CA PHE A 613 0.23 -3.30 -8.14
C PHE A 613 -0.84 -3.86 -7.22
N ARG A 614 -1.79 -2.99 -6.85
CA ARG A 614 -2.90 -3.35 -5.99
C ARG A 614 -3.63 -4.59 -6.48
N THR A 615 -3.80 -5.55 -5.58
CA THR A 615 -4.56 -6.77 -5.80
C THR A 615 -5.80 -6.73 -4.92
N SER A 616 -6.97 -6.56 -5.51
CA SER A 616 -8.25 -6.60 -4.81
C SER A 616 -9.34 -7.24 -5.69
N LYS A 617 -10.43 -7.64 -5.08
CA LYS A 617 -11.56 -8.27 -5.79
C LYS A 617 -12.13 -7.35 -6.88
N GLU A 618 -12.32 -6.09 -6.55
CA GLU A 618 -13.02 -5.12 -7.39
C GLU A 618 -12.09 -4.34 -8.33
N LYS A 619 -10.80 -4.29 -8.02
CA LYS A 619 -9.83 -3.48 -8.77
C LYS A 619 -8.61 -4.32 -9.12
N ARG A 620 -8.61 -4.91 -10.30
CA ARG A 620 -7.47 -5.67 -10.84
C ARG A 620 -6.96 -5.02 -12.13
N MET A 621 -5.69 -5.15 -12.39
CA MET A 621 -5.11 -4.74 -13.68
C MET A 621 -5.70 -5.64 -14.79
N THR A 622 -6.41 -5.05 -15.74
CA THR A 622 -7.09 -5.79 -16.82
C THR A 622 -6.14 -6.70 -17.60
N PHE A 623 -4.92 -6.23 -17.89
CA PHE A 623 -3.91 -7.04 -18.58
C PHE A 623 -3.60 -8.31 -17.78
N LEU A 624 -3.29 -8.19 -16.49
CA LEU A 624 -2.99 -9.36 -15.66
C LEU A 624 -4.21 -10.29 -15.51
N ALA A 625 -5.41 -9.72 -15.38
CA ALA A 625 -6.64 -10.50 -15.29
C ALA A 625 -6.90 -11.31 -16.57
N THR A 626 -6.54 -10.78 -17.75
CA THR A 626 -6.64 -11.50 -19.03
C THR A 626 -5.71 -12.71 -19.08
N PHE A 627 -4.58 -12.70 -18.38
CA PHE A 627 -3.60 -13.78 -18.28
C PHE A 627 -3.74 -14.61 -17.00
N ASP A 628 -4.95 -14.73 -16.46
CA ASP A 628 -5.29 -15.57 -15.32
C ASP A 628 -4.56 -15.19 -14.02
N SER A 629 -4.39 -13.87 -13.76
CA SER A 629 -3.92 -13.42 -12.44
C SER A 629 -4.89 -13.89 -11.35
N PRO A 630 -4.41 -14.15 -10.13
CA PRO A 630 -5.22 -14.75 -9.08
C PRO A 630 -6.44 -13.91 -8.72
N ASN A 631 -7.55 -14.59 -8.44
CA ASN A 631 -8.69 -13.97 -7.80
C ASN A 631 -8.47 -13.99 -6.27
N PRO A 632 -8.36 -12.83 -5.60
CA PRO A 632 -8.10 -12.80 -4.16
C PRO A 632 -9.15 -13.50 -3.30
N VAL A 633 -10.32 -13.77 -3.85
CA VAL A 633 -11.43 -14.40 -3.10
C VAL A 633 -11.37 -15.93 -3.13
N GLU A 634 -10.82 -16.53 -4.20
CA GLU A 634 -10.97 -17.97 -4.45
C GLU A 634 -9.68 -18.70 -4.82
N CYS A 635 -8.55 -17.99 -4.92
CA CYS A 635 -7.35 -18.57 -5.49
C CYS A 635 -6.48 -19.29 -4.45
N TYR A 636 -6.30 -20.56 -4.61
CA TYR A 636 -5.23 -21.38 -4.01
C TYR A 636 -4.39 -22.05 -5.10
N GLN A 637 -4.99 -22.22 -6.25
CA GLN A 637 -4.36 -22.68 -7.47
C GLN A 637 -4.85 -21.81 -8.63
N ARG A 638 -3.94 -21.30 -9.44
CA ARG A 638 -4.30 -20.48 -10.60
C ARG A 638 -4.97 -21.32 -11.67
N ALA A 639 -5.97 -20.77 -12.33
CA ALA A 639 -6.47 -21.30 -13.57
C ALA A 639 -5.42 -21.06 -14.68
N GLU A 640 -5.45 -21.90 -15.70
CA GLU A 640 -4.73 -21.70 -16.95
C GLU A 640 -5.72 -21.76 -18.10
N SER A 641 -5.92 -20.62 -18.74
CA SER A 641 -6.79 -20.52 -19.89
C SER A 641 -5.99 -20.21 -21.15
N ILE A 642 -6.53 -20.64 -22.30
CA ILE A 642 -6.05 -20.23 -23.62
C ILE A 642 -7.23 -19.56 -24.30
N THR A 643 -7.23 -18.23 -24.30
CA THR A 643 -8.35 -17.45 -24.83
C THR A 643 -7.90 -16.50 -25.94
N PRO A 644 -8.76 -16.21 -26.92
CA PRO A 644 -8.49 -15.21 -27.94
C PRO A 644 -8.16 -13.81 -27.36
N GLN A 645 -8.71 -13.50 -26.18
CA GLN A 645 -8.47 -12.22 -25.49
C GLN A 645 -7.00 -12.05 -25.09
N GLN A 646 -6.29 -13.13 -24.76
CA GLN A 646 -4.87 -13.08 -24.45
C GLN A 646 -4.06 -12.71 -25.69
N SER A 647 -4.33 -13.32 -26.84
CA SER A 647 -3.69 -12.94 -28.10
C SER A 647 -4.02 -11.51 -28.53
N LEU A 648 -5.27 -11.08 -28.34
CA LEU A 648 -5.67 -9.68 -28.60
C LEU A 648 -4.98 -8.69 -27.67
N ALA A 649 -4.81 -9.03 -26.40
CA ALA A 649 -4.09 -8.21 -25.44
C ALA A 649 -2.60 -8.07 -25.84
N MET A 650 -1.95 -9.15 -26.27
CA MET A 650 -0.57 -9.09 -26.78
C MET A 650 -0.46 -8.29 -28.07
N SER A 651 -1.43 -8.42 -28.98
CA SER A 651 -1.38 -7.76 -30.29
C SER A 651 -1.74 -6.26 -30.24
N ASN A 652 -2.62 -5.85 -29.31
CA ASN A 652 -3.23 -4.51 -29.37
C ASN A 652 -2.89 -3.63 -28.16
N SER A 653 -2.24 -4.15 -27.12
CA SER A 653 -1.97 -3.33 -25.94
C SER A 653 -0.92 -2.26 -26.21
N SER A 654 -1.11 -1.08 -25.64
CA SER A 654 -0.14 0.01 -25.69
C SER A 654 1.21 -0.42 -25.09
N LEU A 655 1.21 -1.30 -24.10
CA LEU A 655 2.40 -1.86 -23.48
C LEU A 655 3.22 -2.65 -24.51
N THR A 656 2.63 -3.68 -25.15
CA THR A 656 3.35 -4.55 -26.10
C THR A 656 3.89 -3.74 -27.27
N LEU A 657 3.09 -2.80 -27.81
CA LEU A 657 3.52 -1.93 -28.92
C LEU A 657 4.69 -1.04 -28.51
N ALA A 658 4.65 -0.42 -27.31
CA ALA A 658 5.74 0.41 -26.82
C ALA A 658 7.03 -0.39 -26.63
N GLN A 659 6.94 -1.56 -25.95
CA GLN A 659 8.11 -2.38 -25.68
C GLN A 659 8.71 -2.93 -26.99
N SER A 660 7.89 -3.33 -27.95
CA SER A 660 8.36 -3.79 -29.26
C SER A 660 9.22 -2.73 -29.97
N ARG A 661 8.81 -1.48 -29.94
CA ARG A 661 9.54 -0.36 -30.54
C ARG A 661 10.86 -0.07 -29.83
N ILE A 662 10.84 -0.10 -28.51
CA ILE A 662 12.05 0.10 -27.68
C ILE A 662 13.06 -1.01 -27.96
N VAL A 663 12.64 -2.28 -27.91
CA VAL A 663 13.53 -3.44 -28.16
C VAL A 663 14.10 -3.40 -29.57
N ALA A 664 13.30 -3.10 -30.58
CA ALA A 664 13.79 -3.00 -31.96
C ALA A 664 14.90 -1.95 -32.09
N GLY A 665 14.72 -0.77 -31.46
CA GLY A 665 15.74 0.27 -31.44
C GLY A 665 17.04 -0.16 -30.75
N GLN A 666 16.91 -0.85 -29.60
CA GLN A 666 18.06 -1.38 -28.85
C GLN A 666 18.82 -2.45 -29.61
N LEU A 667 18.13 -3.42 -30.24
CA LEU A 667 18.77 -4.46 -31.02
C LEU A 667 19.44 -3.89 -32.27
N ARG A 668 18.81 -2.93 -32.95
CA ARG A 668 19.42 -2.23 -34.09
C ARG A 668 20.72 -1.53 -33.69
N ALA A 669 20.75 -0.86 -32.54
CA ALA A 669 21.96 -0.21 -32.06
C ALA A 669 23.12 -1.17 -31.75
N ARG A 670 22.82 -2.47 -31.52
CA ARG A 670 23.81 -3.53 -31.27
C ARG A 670 24.33 -4.18 -32.56
N LEU A 671 23.75 -3.88 -33.72
CA LEU A 671 24.20 -4.45 -34.98
C LEU A 671 25.59 -3.92 -35.35
N SER A 672 26.45 -4.80 -35.80
CA SER A 672 27.76 -4.40 -36.30
C SER A 672 27.64 -3.57 -37.59
N THR A 673 28.30 -2.40 -37.63
CA THR A 673 28.34 -1.54 -38.80
C THR A 673 29.24 -2.08 -39.91
N GLU A 674 30.02 -3.11 -39.65
CA GLU A 674 31.03 -3.63 -40.58
C GLU A 674 30.47 -4.58 -41.66
N ASN A 675 29.25 -5.13 -41.48
CA ASN A 675 28.68 -6.15 -42.39
C ASN A 675 27.22 -5.86 -42.78
N VAL A 676 26.99 -4.78 -43.52
CA VAL A 676 25.65 -4.32 -43.93
C VAL A 676 24.86 -5.40 -44.73
N LYS A 677 25.53 -6.33 -45.41
CA LYS A 677 24.88 -7.38 -46.22
C LYS A 677 24.20 -8.46 -45.39
N ASP A 678 24.52 -8.58 -44.11
CA ASP A 678 24.03 -9.64 -43.18
C ASP A 678 23.21 -9.05 -42.01
N ALA A 679 22.87 -7.77 -42.07
CA ALA A 679 22.23 -7.04 -40.97
C ALA A 679 20.86 -7.63 -40.58
N ASP A 680 20.05 -8.07 -41.57
CA ASP A 680 18.73 -8.67 -41.26
C ASP A 680 18.87 -10.02 -40.59
N ASN A 681 19.79 -10.89 -41.03
CA ASN A 681 20.06 -12.18 -40.36
C ASN A 681 20.55 -11.98 -38.92
N GLN A 682 21.45 -11.02 -38.70
CA GLN A 682 21.95 -10.68 -37.38
C GLN A 682 20.83 -10.15 -36.48
N PHE A 683 19.97 -9.26 -36.98
CA PHE A 683 18.83 -8.72 -36.25
C PHE A 683 17.87 -9.83 -35.83
N VAL A 684 17.47 -10.71 -36.76
CA VAL A 684 16.56 -11.82 -36.47
C VAL A 684 17.17 -12.74 -35.43
N THR A 685 18.46 -13.10 -35.57
CA THR A 685 19.15 -13.96 -34.60
C THR A 685 19.18 -13.35 -33.21
N LEU A 686 19.52 -12.06 -33.09
CA LEU A 686 19.50 -11.35 -31.81
C LEU A 686 18.09 -11.31 -31.23
N ALA A 687 17.08 -11.02 -32.05
CA ALA A 687 15.69 -10.97 -31.60
C ALA A 687 15.18 -12.31 -31.05
N PHE A 688 15.51 -13.43 -31.70
CA PHE A 688 15.16 -14.76 -31.22
C PHE A 688 15.88 -15.09 -29.90
N ARG A 689 17.16 -14.74 -29.76
CA ARG A 689 17.92 -14.96 -28.53
C ARG A 689 17.33 -14.15 -27.35
N GLU A 690 17.04 -12.88 -27.55
CA GLU A 690 16.57 -12.00 -26.49
C GLU A 690 15.11 -12.28 -26.09
N ILE A 691 14.23 -12.62 -27.05
CA ILE A 691 12.80 -12.77 -26.80
C ILE A 691 12.41 -14.24 -26.55
N LEU A 692 12.92 -15.16 -27.37
CA LEU A 692 12.55 -16.56 -27.35
C LEU A 692 13.59 -17.47 -26.69
N ASN A 693 14.73 -16.90 -26.29
CA ASN A 693 15.85 -17.60 -25.64
C ASN A 693 16.36 -18.83 -26.44
N ARG A 694 16.31 -18.74 -27.76
CA ARG A 694 16.81 -19.77 -28.70
C ARG A 694 17.26 -19.15 -30.01
N GLU A 695 17.99 -19.95 -30.79
CA GLU A 695 18.30 -19.60 -32.18
C GLU A 695 17.09 -19.84 -33.08
N PRO A 696 16.94 -19.04 -34.18
CA PRO A 696 15.97 -19.35 -35.21
C PRO A 696 16.39 -20.59 -36.00
N GLY A 697 15.42 -21.43 -36.38
CA GLY A 697 15.67 -22.45 -37.38
C GLY A 697 15.92 -21.84 -38.78
N ALA A 698 16.53 -22.58 -39.71
CA ALA A 698 16.86 -22.06 -41.02
C ALA A 698 15.63 -21.52 -41.80
N ALA A 699 14.48 -22.18 -41.66
CA ALA A 699 13.22 -21.71 -42.28
C ALA A 699 12.67 -20.45 -41.58
N GLU A 700 12.67 -20.44 -40.24
CA GLU A 700 12.24 -19.26 -39.48
C GLU A 700 13.10 -18.02 -39.79
N LEU A 701 14.42 -18.21 -39.88
CA LEU A 701 15.34 -17.13 -40.24
C LEU A 701 15.01 -16.55 -41.61
N GLN A 702 14.83 -17.41 -42.62
CA GLN A 702 14.50 -16.94 -43.98
C GLN A 702 13.13 -16.21 -44.00
N GLU A 703 12.10 -16.79 -43.40
CA GLU A 703 10.77 -16.18 -43.36
C GLU A 703 10.79 -14.80 -42.66
N CYS A 704 11.55 -14.68 -41.57
CA CYS A 704 11.69 -13.40 -40.85
C CYS A 704 12.46 -12.36 -41.66
N VAL A 705 13.50 -12.77 -42.41
CA VAL A 705 14.24 -11.85 -43.30
C VAL A 705 13.35 -11.41 -44.43
N ASP A 706 12.61 -12.31 -45.06
CA ASP A 706 11.65 -11.99 -46.14
C ASP A 706 10.56 -11.02 -45.63
N PHE A 707 10.07 -11.26 -44.41
CA PHE A 707 9.11 -10.36 -43.76
C PHE A 707 9.69 -8.96 -43.55
N LEU A 708 10.93 -8.83 -43.04
CA LEU A 708 11.59 -7.54 -42.84
C LEU A 708 11.71 -6.76 -44.17
N GLN A 709 12.12 -7.43 -45.23
CA GLN A 709 12.27 -6.82 -46.55
C GLN A 709 10.92 -6.34 -47.12
N GLN A 710 9.89 -7.18 -47.06
CA GLN A 710 8.55 -6.83 -47.54
C GLN A 710 7.95 -5.69 -46.74
N GLN A 711 8.07 -5.72 -45.39
CA GLN A 711 7.54 -4.65 -44.53
C GLN A 711 8.28 -3.34 -44.76
N SER A 712 9.62 -3.39 -44.90
CA SER A 712 10.41 -2.17 -45.19
C SER A 712 10.00 -1.53 -46.51
N GLN A 713 9.77 -2.32 -47.56
CA GLN A 713 9.27 -1.83 -48.85
C GLN A 713 7.89 -1.16 -48.69
N ARG A 714 6.97 -1.78 -47.95
CA ARG A 714 5.64 -1.20 -47.70
C ARG A 714 5.72 0.11 -46.91
N PHE A 715 6.57 0.21 -45.94
CA PHE A 715 6.73 1.43 -45.15
C PHE A 715 7.50 2.53 -45.89
N ALA A 716 8.27 2.19 -46.90
CA ALA A 716 8.90 3.17 -47.78
C ALA A 716 7.89 3.87 -48.71
N ALA A 717 6.80 3.19 -49.12
CA ALA A 717 5.69 3.73 -49.88
C ALA A 717 4.69 4.45 -48.97
N LYS A 718 5.05 5.64 -48.49
CA LYS A 718 4.28 6.38 -47.45
C LYS A 718 2.86 6.75 -47.92
N GLU A 719 2.65 6.95 -49.21
CA GLU A 719 1.37 7.28 -49.84
C GLU A 719 0.31 6.15 -49.70
N ASP A 720 0.76 4.93 -49.57
CA ASP A 720 -0.11 3.76 -49.42
C ASP A 720 -0.50 3.46 -47.94
N LEU A 721 0.05 4.21 -46.99
CA LEU A 721 -0.21 3.99 -45.57
C LEU A 721 -1.47 4.72 -45.15
N THR A 722 -2.42 3.96 -44.60
CA THR A 722 -3.61 4.54 -43.98
C THR A 722 -3.26 5.12 -42.58
N ALA A 723 -3.61 6.38 -42.36
CA ALA A 723 -3.45 7.02 -41.07
C ALA A 723 -4.34 6.32 -40.02
N PHE A 724 -3.77 6.00 -38.86
CA PHE A 724 -4.55 5.49 -37.74
C PHE A 724 -5.39 6.62 -37.11
N THR A 725 -6.70 6.50 -37.15
CA THR A 725 -7.65 7.53 -36.72
C THR A 725 -8.40 7.22 -35.43
N GLY A 726 -7.98 6.22 -34.67
CA GLY A 726 -8.68 5.80 -33.47
C GLY A 726 -7.75 5.35 -32.32
N GLY A 727 -8.28 5.37 -31.09
CA GLY A 727 -7.59 4.89 -29.91
C GLY A 727 -6.68 5.92 -29.20
N THR A 728 -6.11 5.52 -28.07
CA THR A 728 -5.16 6.34 -27.30
C THR A 728 -3.79 6.35 -27.99
N GLU A 729 -3.21 7.53 -28.19
CA GLU A 729 -1.87 7.67 -28.77
C GLU A 729 -0.84 6.97 -27.84
N ASN A 730 0.01 6.10 -28.41
CA ASN A 730 1.06 5.44 -27.67
C ASN A 730 2.20 6.42 -27.36
N SER A 731 2.74 6.36 -26.15
CA SER A 731 3.86 7.20 -25.70
C SER A 731 5.12 7.03 -26.55
N VAL A 732 5.35 5.82 -27.07
CA VAL A 732 6.45 5.52 -27.99
C VAL A 732 5.89 5.46 -29.41
N LYS A 733 6.21 6.47 -30.22
CA LYS A 733 5.76 6.52 -31.60
C LYS A 733 6.51 5.51 -32.48
N PRO A 734 5.88 4.97 -33.56
CA PRO A 734 6.58 4.13 -34.52
C PRO A 734 7.65 4.93 -35.26
N SER A 735 8.75 4.28 -35.62
CA SER A 735 9.83 4.91 -36.35
C SER A 735 9.37 5.42 -37.73
N GLU A 736 9.92 6.55 -38.17
CA GLU A 736 9.75 7.03 -39.54
C GLU A 736 10.68 6.32 -40.52
N ASP A 737 11.77 5.69 -40.04
CA ASP A 737 12.65 4.84 -40.84
C ASP A 737 11.94 3.54 -41.18
N ALA A 738 11.77 3.26 -42.47
CA ALA A 738 11.01 2.12 -42.97
C ALA A 738 11.58 0.76 -42.47
N THR A 739 12.90 0.64 -42.44
CA THR A 739 13.58 -0.57 -41.99
C THR A 739 13.39 -0.77 -40.49
N GLN A 740 13.58 0.26 -39.67
CA GLN A 740 13.35 0.18 -38.23
C GLN A 740 11.90 -0.15 -37.92
N ARG A 741 10.95 0.44 -38.64
CA ARG A 741 9.53 0.15 -38.49
C ARG A 741 9.18 -1.31 -38.81
N ALA A 742 9.82 -1.90 -39.83
CA ALA A 742 9.71 -3.32 -40.12
C ALA A 742 10.27 -4.17 -38.98
N GLN A 743 11.40 -3.77 -38.40
CA GLN A 743 12.00 -4.41 -37.21
C GLN A 743 11.08 -4.33 -35.97
N GLU A 744 10.45 -3.18 -35.71
CA GLU A 744 9.45 -3.00 -34.66
C GLU A 744 8.28 -4.01 -34.81
N ASN A 745 7.81 -4.20 -36.03
CA ASN A 745 6.75 -5.18 -36.30
C ASN A 745 7.22 -6.62 -36.11
N LEU A 746 8.45 -6.96 -36.45
CA LEU A 746 8.98 -8.30 -36.22
C LEU A 746 9.10 -8.59 -34.70
N ILE A 747 9.61 -7.65 -33.92
CA ILE A 747 9.65 -7.79 -32.45
C ILE A 747 8.24 -7.97 -31.89
N HIS A 748 7.26 -7.21 -32.39
CA HIS A 748 5.87 -7.37 -32.00
C HIS A 748 5.31 -8.76 -32.34
N VAL A 749 5.64 -9.33 -33.48
CA VAL A 749 5.28 -10.73 -33.83
C VAL A 749 5.93 -11.71 -32.88
N LEU A 750 7.22 -11.53 -32.52
CA LEU A 750 7.92 -12.41 -31.58
C LEU A 750 7.36 -12.37 -30.16
N PHE A 751 6.93 -11.20 -29.66
CA PHE A 751 6.21 -11.13 -28.38
C PHE A 751 4.84 -11.84 -28.43
N ASN A 752 4.23 -11.97 -29.61
CA ASN A 752 3.01 -12.75 -29.82
C ASN A 752 3.28 -14.23 -30.09
N HIS A 753 4.56 -14.66 -30.19
CA HIS A 753 4.91 -16.04 -30.44
C HIS A 753 4.62 -16.90 -29.20
N ASN A 754 4.15 -18.13 -29.43
CA ASN A 754 3.83 -19.05 -28.31
C ASN A 754 5.04 -19.37 -27.42
N ASP A 755 6.26 -19.39 -27.99
CA ASP A 755 7.48 -19.63 -27.22
C ASP A 755 7.78 -18.53 -26.22
N PHE A 756 7.36 -17.28 -26.49
CA PHE A 756 7.55 -16.18 -25.54
C PHE A 756 6.76 -16.39 -24.26
N ILE A 757 5.52 -16.87 -24.36
CA ILE A 757 4.63 -17.07 -23.20
C ILE A 757 4.69 -18.47 -22.60
N THR A 758 5.61 -19.32 -23.07
CA THR A 758 5.76 -20.72 -22.64
C THR A 758 7.13 -20.96 -22.01
N ILE A 759 7.14 -21.50 -20.80
CA ILE A 759 8.34 -22.02 -20.12
C ILE A 759 8.47 -23.49 -20.47
N ARG A 760 9.63 -23.86 -21.01
CA ARG A 760 9.94 -25.22 -21.44
C ARG A 760 11.04 -25.86 -20.60
#